data_276c89bcb75482992086f8174df2cf7d
#
_entry.id   276c89bcb75482992086f8174df2cf7d
#
_cell.length_a   1.000
_cell.length_b   1.000
_cell.length_c   1.000
_cell.angle_alpha   90.00
_cell.angle_beta   90.00
_cell.angle_gamma   90.00
#
_symmetry.space_group_name_H-M   'P 1'
#
loop_
_entity.id
_entity.type
_entity.pdbx_description
1 polymer ?
#
loop_
_entity_poly.entity_id
_entity_poly.type
_entity_poly.pdbx_seq_one_letter_code
_entity_poly.pdbx_strand_id
1 'polypeptide(L)'
;MGFATKGTLVFRNLGRTLLFSIVWILLTGAGAPSKSTPASDREPGFEPAWLAGLKARSIGPAGMSGRVTAIAAHPRDPLTVYVGAATGGVWKSTNGGTTWTPVFDDQPVHAIGAIALAPSHPETIWVGTGEGNTRNSASVGAGVFRSLDGGKTWKQLGLEATERIHRIHLHPDDPDTAWVAGTGPEWGETSERGVFKTTDGGKTWRKVLYVDQRTGCADIAIDPNNPDKLFAAMWQFRRWPYYFRSGGPGSGLYRSEDGGESWKKLLEEDGMPAGTLGRIGVAIAASDPSIIYALVEAEKSALIRSADGGRTFTTVNSDINVVPRPFYFAELRVDPTRPNRVYSLDYGVRVSDDGGKSFTNLSGASALHGDFHAMWIDPSDGRRIYFGDDGGVGFSNDRGITAHHAGNLPLAQFYHVAVDDQIPYNVYGGLQDNSSWRGPSESLDFGGIRNDQWRLAGIGDGFETLPVQGFPDEAYSMAQGGYLQRWNLVNGEVRWIRPPEIDSKQRLRFNWNAALAQDPFEAGTIYYGSQYLHRSSDRGESWSTISPDLTTNNPAFQLQDSSGGLTPDVTAAENHCSLVTVAPSLKQRGLIWTGSDDGRIHVTLDGGTKWTSVESALPKHAQGAWVAAIEPSRHDPASAFVVLDDHRRGSLQPLVFKTTDYGKSWVSLATPELHGYALSLVQDPVKPELLFLGTEFGLYFSLDGGSRWYRFKHGLPTASVMDLAIQARETDLVIGTHGRSIYIIDDYSPLRALDPQQLAAPLRLFEPQPATLWSRTPPPGGFSPGRDAFRGSNSPNGVQITAFTSLAGLPLPDDEKERERKEREREQKQREALIWGPHPARGPPETEKPVDKPAEKPTEETKKSESTDFMVEVRNGAGQLVRH
;
A
#
# COMPACT_ATOMS: atom_id res chain seq x y z
N MET A 1 -5.61 24.07 37.62
CA MET A 1 -5.35 25.51 37.71
C MET A 1 -4.60 25.89 36.44
N GLY A 2 -5.32 26.51 35.51
CA GLY A 2 -4.76 26.88 34.21
C GLY A 2 -3.98 28.17 34.30
N PHE A 3 -2.76 28.18 33.83
CA PHE A 3 -2.03 29.39 33.53
C PHE A 3 -1.91 29.52 32.01
N ALA A 4 -2.67 30.43 31.44
CA ALA A 4 -2.46 30.89 30.09
C ALA A 4 -1.34 31.96 30.12
N THR A 5 -0.16 31.61 29.64
CA THR A 5 0.94 32.57 29.46
C THR A 5 0.94 33.05 28.00
N LYS A 6 0.57 34.30 27.78
CA LYS A 6 0.85 35.02 26.52
C LYS A 6 2.37 35.26 26.46
N GLY A 7 3.08 34.55 25.59
CA GLY A 7 4.49 34.81 25.30
C GLY A 7 4.63 35.74 24.09
N THR A 8 5.49 36.75 24.20
CA THR A 8 5.87 37.62 23.07
C THR A 8 7.20 37.10 22.49
N LEU A 9 7.24 36.83 21.18
CA LEU A 9 8.43 36.43 20.44
C LEU A 9 9.16 37.68 19.88
N VAL A 10 10.44 37.76 20.14
CA VAL A 10 11.31 38.84 19.63
C VAL A 10 12.51 38.20 18.89
N PHE A 11 12.85 38.69 17.71
CA PHE A 11 13.93 38.17 16.84
C PHE A 11 15.20 39.01 16.93
N ARG A 12 16.35 38.38 17.12
CA ARG A 12 17.68 39.03 17.11
C ARG A 12 18.80 38.05 16.65
N ASN A 13 19.77 38.57 15.93
CA ASN A 13 20.90 37.80 15.33
C ASN A 13 22.02 37.51 16.34
N LEU A 14 22.41 36.24 16.54
CA LEU A 14 23.72 35.88 17.07
C LEU A 14 23.99 34.37 16.95
N GLY A 15 25.17 34.01 16.50
CA GLY A 15 25.57 32.65 16.19
C GLY A 15 26.03 31.80 17.37
N ARG A 16 25.93 30.52 17.12
CA ARG A 16 26.46 29.29 17.75
C ARG A 16 25.54 28.48 18.65
N THR A 17 25.14 27.37 18.07
CA THR A 17 24.99 25.99 18.54
C THR A 17 24.45 25.73 19.93
N LEU A 18 23.17 25.40 20.01
CA LEU A 18 22.57 24.49 20.99
C LEU A 18 21.57 23.59 20.25
N LEU A 19 21.72 22.27 20.40
CA LEU A 19 20.84 21.28 19.84
C LEU A 19 19.46 21.36 20.53
N PHE A 20 18.59 22.19 19.99
CA PHE A 20 17.15 22.01 20.06
C PHE A 20 16.72 21.52 18.70
N SER A 21 16.10 20.36 18.64
CA SER A 21 15.39 19.95 17.43
C SER A 21 14.11 20.78 17.37
N ILE A 22 14.23 22.04 16.95
CA ILE A 22 13.09 22.83 16.54
C ILE A 22 12.78 22.42 15.11
N VAL A 23 11.75 21.63 14.90
CA VAL A 23 11.24 21.36 13.56
C VAL A 23 10.48 22.59 13.12
N TRP A 24 11.06 23.34 12.21
CA TRP A 24 10.39 24.44 11.54
C TRP A 24 9.53 23.91 10.41
N ILE A 25 8.28 24.19 10.48
CA ILE A 25 7.34 24.00 9.39
C ILE A 25 7.10 25.35 8.74
N LEU A 26 7.83 25.64 7.66
CA LEU A 26 7.67 26.86 6.87
C LEU A 26 6.72 26.58 5.70
N LEU A 27 5.58 27.23 5.70
CA LEU A 27 4.69 27.33 4.57
C LEU A 27 5.05 28.62 3.79
N THR A 28 5.65 28.49 2.60
CA THR A 28 6.05 29.66 1.81
C THR A 28 5.26 29.76 0.53
N GLY A 29 4.73 30.94 0.26
CA GLY A 29 4.11 31.28 -0.99
C GLY A 29 4.92 32.34 -1.74
N ALA A 30 5.75 31.96 -2.67
CA ALA A 30 6.31 32.89 -3.66
C ALA A 30 6.53 32.18 -4.99
N GLY A 31 5.71 32.50 -5.98
CA GLY A 31 5.87 32.05 -7.35
C GLY A 31 6.96 32.81 -8.09
N ALA A 32 7.81 32.12 -8.86
CA ALA A 32 8.68 32.69 -9.85
C ALA A 32 7.86 33.31 -11.02
N PRO A 33 8.30 34.39 -11.66
CA PRO A 33 7.51 35.03 -12.70
C PRO A 33 7.50 34.23 -13.99
N SER A 34 6.41 33.57 -14.32
CA SER A 34 6.11 33.10 -15.67
C SER A 34 5.44 34.21 -16.45
N LYS A 35 5.76 34.31 -17.75
CA LYS A 35 5.27 35.32 -18.68
C LYS A 35 3.75 35.41 -18.65
N SER A 36 3.26 36.62 -18.53
CA SER A 36 1.89 37.05 -18.38
C SER A 36 0.95 36.58 -19.48
N THR A 37 -0.07 35.80 -19.09
CA THR A 37 -1.40 35.78 -19.72
C THR A 37 -2.34 36.62 -18.83
N PRO A 38 -3.37 37.31 -19.34
CA PRO A 38 -4.13 38.27 -18.57
C PRO A 38 -4.88 37.58 -17.41
N ALA A 39 -4.81 38.18 -16.24
CA ALA A 39 -5.44 37.74 -15.01
C ALA A 39 -6.97 37.71 -15.17
N SER A 40 -7.54 36.50 -15.11
CA SER A 40 -8.92 36.32 -14.65
C SER A 40 -8.94 36.49 -13.13
N ASP A 41 -9.93 37.15 -12.56
CA ASP A 41 -10.20 37.29 -11.12
C ASP A 41 -10.38 35.91 -10.45
N ARG A 42 -9.26 35.23 -10.18
CA ARG A 42 -9.24 34.06 -9.28
C ARG A 42 -8.78 34.58 -7.92
N GLU A 43 -9.61 34.36 -6.90
CA GLU A 43 -9.14 34.43 -5.52
C GLU A 43 -7.84 33.64 -5.39
N PRO A 44 -6.85 34.10 -4.59
CA PRO A 44 -5.59 33.37 -4.42
C PRO A 44 -5.93 31.98 -3.86
N GLY A 45 -5.84 30.95 -4.73
CA GLY A 45 -6.08 29.56 -4.37
C GLY A 45 -5.01 29.08 -3.41
N PHE A 46 -5.38 28.18 -2.52
CA PHE A 46 -4.45 27.46 -1.66
C PHE A 46 -3.50 26.63 -2.54
N GLU A 47 -2.19 26.75 -2.28
CA GLU A 47 -1.16 25.99 -2.98
C GLU A 47 -0.71 24.81 -2.11
N PRO A 48 -0.84 23.55 -2.56
CA PRO A 48 -0.41 22.36 -1.78
C PRO A 48 1.05 22.42 -1.30
N ALA A 49 1.93 23.09 -2.05
CA ALA A 49 3.32 23.30 -1.66
C ALA A 49 3.48 24.04 -0.31
N TRP A 50 2.47 24.78 0.13
CA TRP A 50 2.48 25.44 1.44
C TRP A 50 2.48 24.46 2.62
N LEU A 51 2.10 23.21 2.37
CA LEU A 51 2.09 22.14 3.37
C LEU A 51 3.43 21.40 3.50
N ALA A 52 4.49 21.85 2.83
CA ALA A 52 5.79 21.17 2.86
C ALA A 52 6.34 20.96 4.30
N GLY A 53 5.85 21.71 5.23
CA GLY A 53 6.17 21.55 6.65
C GLY A 53 5.33 20.52 7.40
N LEU A 54 4.10 20.22 6.95
CA LEU A 54 3.31 19.11 7.48
C LEU A 54 3.72 17.84 6.74
N LYS A 55 4.47 16.96 7.41
CA LYS A 55 5.05 15.78 6.79
C LYS A 55 4.54 14.50 7.44
N ALA A 56 4.01 13.59 6.64
CA ALA A 56 3.67 12.27 7.11
C ALA A 56 4.92 11.47 7.45
N ARG A 57 4.96 10.83 8.61
CA ARG A 57 6.02 9.91 9.03
C ARG A 57 5.52 8.46 8.97
N SER A 58 6.37 7.56 8.50
CA SER A 58 6.08 6.12 8.52
C SER A 58 6.38 5.54 9.90
N ILE A 59 5.43 4.80 10.45
CA ILE A 59 5.59 4.07 11.72
C ILE A 59 5.78 2.56 11.52
N GLY A 60 5.70 2.07 10.28
CA GLY A 60 5.70 0.63 9.99
C GLY A 60 4.31 0.01 10.16
N PRO A 61 4.23 -1.29 10.40
CA PRO A 61 5.31 -2.28 10.58
C PRO A 61 6.05 -2.63 9.29
N ALA A 62 7.18 -3.35 9.42
CA ALA A 62 7.88 -3.94 8.29
C ALA A 62 8.18 -5.43 8.48
N GLY A 63 8.03 -5.96 9.68
CA GLY A 63 8.16 -7.40 9.96
C GLY A 63 7.00 -8.22 9.40
N MET A 64 5.81 -7.64 9.37
CA MET A 64 4.64 -8.09 8.63
C MET A 64 4.58 -7.20 7.39
N SER A 65 5.18 -7.65 6.31
CA SER A 65 5.27 -6.89 5.07
C SER A 65 4.04 -7.17 4.18
N GLY A 66 4.15 -7.09 2.86
CA GLY A 66 3.04 -7.32 1.95
C GLY A 66 3.50 -7.96 0.65
N ARG A 67 2.54 -8.28 -0.20
CA ARG A 67 2.73 -9.08 -1.42
C ARG A 67 3.78 -8.49 -2.35
N VAL A 68 4.73 -9.35 -2.73
CA VAL A 68 5.77 -9.08 -3.73
C VAL A 68 5.51 -9.87 -5.00
N THR A 69 5.24 -9.16 -6.09
CA THR A 69 4.82 -9.72 -7.38
C THR A 69 5.94 -9.83 -8.41
N ALA A 70 7.01 -9.07 -8.23
CA ALA A 70 8.13 -9.08 -9.17
C ALA A 70 9.48 -8.88 -8.48
N ILE A 71 10.48 -9.62 -8.91
CA ILE A 71 11.87 -9.50 -8.46
C ILE A 71 12.79 -9.55 -9.68
N ALA A 72 13.72 -8.61 -9.76
CA ALA A 72 14.78 -8.63 -10.76
C ALA A 72 16.09 -8.16 -10.11
N ALA A 73 17.19 -8.84 -10.41
CA ALA A 73 18.51 -8.44 -9.93
C ALA A 73 19.45 -8.14 -11.10
N HIS A 74 20.42 -7.29 -10.85
CA HIS A 74 21.40 -6.89 -11.83
C HIS A 74 22.30 -8.11 -12.22
N PRO A 75 22.39 -8.47 -13.51
CA PRO A 75 23.00 -9.74 -13.93
C PRO A 75 24.49 -9.88 -13.61
N ARG A 76 25.20 -8.77 -13.40
CA ARG A 76 26.63 -8.74 -13.07
C ARG A 76 26.90 -8.28 -11.65
N ASP A 77 25.88 -7.85 -10.92
CA ASP A 77 25.93 -7.44 -9.52
C ASP A 77 24.66 -7.90 -8.80
N PRO A 78 24.54 -9.18 -8.47
CA PRO A 78 23.32 -9.74 -7.89
C PRO A 78 23.00 -9.25 -6.47
N LEU A 79 23.80 -8.35 -5.90
CA LEU A 79 23.47 -7.60 -4.68
C LEU A 79 22.60 -6.38 -4.98
N THR A 80 22.61 -5.91 -6.23
CA THR A 80 21.67 -4.87 -6.70
C THR A 80 20.38 -5.53 -7.16
N VAL A 81 19.34 -5.39 -6.34
CA VAL A 81 18.03 -6.06 -6.49
C VAL A 81 16.92 -5.03 -6.53
N TYR A 82 15.96 -5.26 -7.41
CA TYR A 82 14.71 -4.51 -7.51
C TYR A 82 13.54 -5.41 -7.15
N VAL A 83 12.66 -4.90 -6.32
CA VAL A 83 11.45 -5.60 -5.85
C VAL A 83 10.23 -4.75 -6.19
N GLY A 84 9.26 -5.38 -6.85
CA GLY A 84 7.96 -4.80 -7.14
C GLY A 84 6.91 -5.37 -6.21
N ALA A 85 6.26 -4.49 -5.46
CA ALA A 85 5.16 -4.86 -4.58
C ALA A 85 3.82 -4.74 -5.30
N ALA A 86 2.86 -5.61 -4.97
CA ALA A 86 1.50 -5.57 -5.52
C ALA A 86 0.87 -4.18 -5.38
N THR A 87 1.12 -3.50 -4.27
CA THR A 87 0.54 -2.19 -3.94
C THR A 87 1.54 -1.22 -3.28
N GLY A 88 2.84 -1.51 -3.32
CA GLY A 88 3.88 -0.75 -2.57
C GLY A 88 4.96 -0.09 -3.42
N GLY A 89 4.82 -0.07 -4.75
CA GLY A 89 5.80 0.51 -5.67
C GLY A 89 7.04 -0.37 -5.89
N VAL A 90 8.12 0.24 -6.38
CA VAL A 90 9.39 -0.43 -6.64
C VAL A 90 10.43 -0.03 -5.59
N TRP A 91 11.11 -1.03 -5.05
CA TRP A 91 12.17 -0.87 -4.07
C TRP A 91 13.50 -1.39 -4.61
N LYS A 92 14.58 -0.68 -4.30
CA LYS A 92 15.95 -1.03 -4.71
C LYS A 92 16.81 -1.30 -3.49
N SER A 93 17.56 -2.39 -3.54
CA SER A 93 18.70 -2.66 -2.65
C SER A 93 19.98 -2.70 -3.49
N THR A 94 21.09 -2.21 -2.96
CA THR A 94 22.43 -2.33 -3.55
C THR A 94 23.38 -3.16 -2.68
N ASN A 95 22.81 -3.86 -1.68
CA ASN A 95 23.59 -4.63 -0.71
C ASN A 95 22.89 -5.94 -0.33
N GLY A 96 22.18 -6.55 -1.29
CA GLY A 96 21.56 -7.87 -1.15
C GLY A 96 20.41 -7.92 -0.16
N GLY A 97 19.67 -6.82 0.02
CA GLY A 97 18.52 -6.77 0.92
C GLY A 97 18.80 -6.26 2.33
N THR A 98 20.07 -5.89 2.62
CA THR A 98 20.41 -5.31 3.93
C THR A 98 19.72 -3.96 4.14
N THR A 99 19.59 -3.14 3.09
CA THR A 99 18.82 -1.90 3.11
C THR A 99 18.05 -1.74 1.81
N TRP A 100 16.90 -1.05 1.90
CA TRP A 100 16.02 -0.80 0.78
C TRP A 100 15.72 0.69 0.63
N THR A 101 15.61 1.14 -0.60
CA THR A 101 15.20 2.50 -0.96
C THR A 101 14.04 2.43 -1.92
N PRO A 102 12.92 3.12 -1.66
CA PRO A 102 11.85 3.23 -2.64
C PRO A 102 12.32 4.10 -3.81
N VAL A 103 12.02 3.68 -5.03
CA VAL A 103 12.46 4.36 -6.26
C VAL A 103 11.30 4.69 -7.21
N PHE A 104 10.04 4.50 -6.77
CA PHE A 104 8.85 4.68 -7.62
C PHE A 104 7.76 5.54 -6.96
N ASP A 105 8.02 6.15 -5.81
CA ASP A 105 7.05 6.82 -4.93
C ASP A 105 6.32 8.01 -5.58
N ASP A 106 6.97 8.70 -6.51
CA ASP A 106 6.43 9.88 -7.18
C ASP A 106 5.62 9.55 -8.45
N GLN A 107 5.52 8.26 -8.80
CA GLN A 107 4.75 7.85 -9.97
C GLN A 107 3.24 7.87 -9.68
N PRO A 108 2.39 7.97 -10.74
CA PRO A 108 0.94 8.12 -10.54
C PRO A 108 0.24 6.87 -9.98
N VAL A 109 0.90 5.71 -10.03
CA VAL A 109 0.40 4.41 -9.55
C VAL A 109 1.46 3.70 -8.71
N HIS A 110 1.02 2.75 -7.91
CA HIS A 110 1.86 2.02 -6.96
C HIS A 110 1.82 0.50 -7.13
N ALA A 111 0.90 -0.03 -7.94
CA ALA A 111 0.79 -1.47 -8.18
C ALA A 111 1.80 -1.92 -9.24
N ILE A 112 2.63 -2.91 -8.90
CA ILE A 112 3.65 -3.46 -9.80
C ILE A 112 3.30 -4.90 -10.16
N GLY A 113 3.27 -5.19 -11.46
CA GLY A 113 3.09 -6.56 -11.95
C GLY A 113 4.35 -7.17 -12.54
N ALA A 114 5.27 -6.35 -13.08
CA ALA A 114 6.49 -6.84 -13.69
C ALA A 114 7.66 -5.87 -13.54
N ILE A 115 8.88 -6.41 -13.39
CA ILE A 115 10.15 -5.68 -13.48
C ILE A 115 11.09 -6.45 -14.40
N ALA A 116 11.73 -5.75 -15.36
CA ALA A 116 12.75 -6.32 -16.21
C ALA A 116 13.95 -5.37 -16.33
N LEU A 117 15.16 -5.91 -16.20
CA LEU A 117 16.42 -5.23 -16.44
C LEU A 117 16.97 -5.64 -17.81
N ALA A 118 17.41 -4.65 -18.59
CA ALA A 118 18.03 -4.95 -19.88
C ALA A 118 19.38 -5.67 -19.69
N PRO A 119 19.56 -6.90 -20.21
CA PRO A 119 20.79 -7.66 -19.96
C PRO A 119 22.06 -6.93 -20.45
N SER A 120 21.98 -6.27 -21.59
CA SER A 120 23.07 -5.49 -22.19
C SER A 120 23.34 -4.17 -21.46
N HIS A 121 22.28 -3.53 -20.89
CA HIS A 121 22.32 -2.22 -20.23
C HIS A 121 21.53 -2.26 -18.91
N PRO A 122 22.05 -2.87 -17.84
CA PRO A 122 21.28 -3.15 -16.61
C PRO A 122 20.74 -1.94 -15.84
N GLU A 123 21.28 -0.72 -16.10
CA GLU A 123 20.68 0.53 -15.59
C GLU A 123 19.38 0.90 -16.31
N THR A 124 19.08 0.23 -17.43
CA THR A 124 17.81 0.34 -18.12
C THR A 124 16.81 -0.64 -17.51
N ILE A 125 15.79 -0.09 -16.84
CA ILE A 125 14.79 -0.83 -16.10
C ILE A 125 13.43 -0.56 -16.73
N TRP A 126 12.66 -1.62 -16.95
CA TRP A 126 11.27 -1.56 -17.38
C TRP A 126 10.36 -2.06 -16.26
N VAL A 127 9.27 -1.34 -16.03
CA VAL A 127 8.26 -1.69 -15.03
C VAL A 127 6.90 -1.76 -15.71
N GLY A 128 6.23 -2.89 -15.56
CA GLY A 128 4.83 -3.08 -15.89
C GLY A 128 3.99 -2.89 -14.63
N THR A 129 3.02 -1.99 -14.70
CA THR A 129 2.19 -1.65 -13.56
C THR A 129 0.85 -2.40 -13.58
N GLY A 130 0.21 -2.49 -12.39
CA GLY A 130 -1.01 -3.27 -12.16
C GLY A 130 -0.72 -4.74 -11.87
N GLU A 131 -1.26 -5.27 -10.79
CA GLU A 131 -1.05 -6.65 -10.37
C GLU A 131 -1.72 -7.63 -11.33
N GLY A 132 -0.95 -8.61 -11.84
CA GLY A 132 -1.43 -9.63 -12.78
C GLY A 132 -2.05 -10.86 -12.12
N ASN A 133 -1.92 -11.03 -10.80
CA ASN A 133 -2.59 -12.07 -10.04
C ASN A 133 -3.97 -11.58 -9.64
N THR A 134 -5.01 -12.27 -10.09
CA THR A 134 -6.39 -11.81 -9.90
C THR A 134 -6.85 -12.03 -8.48
N ARG A 135 -7.00 -10.94 -7.74
CA ARG A 135 -7.56 -10.91 -6.38
C ARG A 135 -8.59 -9.80 -6.27
N ASN A 136 -9.52 -9.93 -5.32
CA ASN A 136 -10.50 -8.88 -5.04
C ASN A 136 -9.89 -7.56 -4.53
N SER A 137 -8.62 -7.56 -4.14
CA SER A 137 -7.82 -6.41 -3.68
C SER A 137 -6.71 -6.00 -4.66
N ALA A 138 -6.69 -6.54 -5.88
CA ALA A 138 -5.67 -6.21 -6.86
C ALA A 138 -5.86 -4.79 -7.41
N SER A 139 -4.81 -3.96 -7.27
CA SER A 139 -4.81 -2.58 -7.74
C SER A 139 -4.51 -2.46 -9.23
N VAL A 140 -5.01 -1.39 -9.84
CA VAL A 140 -4.80 -1.08 -11.25
C VAL A 140 -3.48 -0.37 -11.49
N GLY A 141 -2.94 -0.54 -12.68
CA GLY A 141 -1.74 0.15 -13.16
C GLY A 141 -2.06 1.27 -14.15
N ALA A 142 -0.99 1.86 -14.69
CA ALA A 142 -1.02 2.88 -15.72
C ALA A 142 -0.04 2.56 -16.87
N GLY A 143 0.02 1.30 -17.29
CA GLY A 143 0.86 0.85 -18.38
C GLY A 143 2.32 0.61 -17.98
N VAL A 144 3.24 0.93 -18.90
CA VAL A 144 4.68 0.66 -18.79
C VAL A 144 5.46 1.92 -18.42
N PHE A 145 6.42 1.75 -17.53
CA PHE A 145 7.41 2.78 -17.16
C PHE A 145 8.82 2.29 -17.47
N ARG A 146 9.71 3.23 -17.81
CA ARG A 146 11.12 2.94 -18.07
C ARG A 146 12.03 3.94 -17.36
N SER A 147 13.09 3.45 -16.76
CA SER A 147 14.22 4.21 -16.26
C SER A 147 15.48 3.88 -17.09
N LEU A 148 16.35 4.86 -17.29
CA LEU A 148 17.64 4.70 -17.95
C LEU A 148 18.83 4.92 -16.98
N ASP A 149 18.54 5.17 -15.72
CA ASP A 149 19.48 5.62 -14.69
C ASP A 149 19.38 4.84 -13.37
N GLY A 150 18.96 3.57 -13.48
CA GLY A 150 18.86 2.66 -12.33
C GLY A 150 17.73 2.98 -11.38
N GLY A 151 16.64 3.56 -11.88
CA GLY A 151 15.44 3.87 -11.12
C GLY A 151 15.44 5.25 -10.46
N LYS A 152 16.36 6.14 -10.81
CA LYS A 152 16.37 7.52 -10.29
C LYS A 152 15.29 8.38 -10.93
N THR A 153 15.09 8.21 -12.25
CA THR A 153 14.02 8.88 -13.00
C THR A 153 13.22 7.89 -13.82
N TRP A 154 11.95 8.18 -14.04
CA TRP A 154 11.02 7.30 -14.74
C TRP A 154 10.26 8.05 -15.84
N LYS A 155 10.02 7.34 -16.94
CA LYS A 155 9.17 7.81 -18.02
C LYS A 155 8.06 6.81 -18.30
N GLN A 156 6.81 7.25 -18.29
CA GLN A 156 5.65 6.48 -18.72
C GLN A 156 5.68 6.32 -20.24
N LEU A 157 5.41 5.13 -20.73
CA LEU A 157 5.59 4.73 -22.14
C LEU A 157 4.31 4.19 -22.79
N GLY A 158 3.13 4.46 -22.22
CA GLY A 158 1.85 4.00 -22.77
C GLY A 158 1.37 2.66 -22.22
N LEU A 159 0.40 2.08 -22.88
CA LEU A 159 -0.35 0.88 -22.51
C LEU A 159 -1.18 1.06 -21.22
N GLU A 160 -1.63 2.27 -20.91
CA GLU A 160 -2.44 2.56 -19.71
C GLU A 160 -3.74 1.75 -19.67
N ALA A 161 -4.37 1.58 -20.84
CA ALA A 161 -5.64 0.88 -20.97
C ALA A 161 -5.53 -0.66 -20.78
N THR A 162 -4.32 -1.21 -20.65
CA THR A 162 -4.14 -2.61 -20.25
C THR A 162 -4.43 -2.83 -18.77
N GLU A 163 -4.37 -1.79 -17.95
CA GLU A 163 -4.51 -1.78 -16.50
C GLU A 163 -3.58 -2.72 -15.75
N ARG A 164 -3.22 -3.89 -16.31
CA ARG A 164 -2.40 -4.91 -15.65
C ARG A 164 -1.40 -5.53 -16.61
N ILE A 165 -0.12 -5.49 -16.21
CA ILE A 165 1.01 -6.05 -16.96
C ILE A 165 1.73 -7.06 -16.07
N HIS A 166 1.61 -8.34 -16.38
CA HIS A 166 2.13 -9.42 -15.56
C HIS A 166 3.57 -9.80 -15.88
N ARG A 167 4.02 -9.63 -17.14
CA ARG A 167 5.39 -9.93 -17.57
C ARG A 167 5.92 -8.92 -18.57
N ILE A 168 7.21 -8.65 -18.48
CA ILE A 168 7.99 -7.94 -19.48
C ILE A 168 9.24 -8.77 -19.78
N HIS A 169 9.50 -9.03 -21.04
CA HIS A 169 10.76 -9.56 -21.51
C HIS A 169 11.46 -8.59 -22.43
N LEU A 170 12.76 -8.43 -22.26
CA LEU A 170 13.61 -7.57 -23.06
C LEU A 170 14.47 -8.41 -23.99
N HIS A 171 14.74 -7.89 -25.16
CA HIS A 171 15.71 -8.50 -26.06
C HIS A 171 17.10 -8.52 -25.39
N PRO A 172 17.86 -9.65 -25.44
CA PRO A 172 19.13 -9.74 -24.71
C PRO A 172 20.16 -8.69 -25.10
N ASP A 173 20.22 -8.32 -26.38
CA ASP A 173 21.23 -7.40 -26.92
C ASP A 173 20.71 -5.98 -27.20
N ASP A 174 19.37 -5.80 -27.32
CA ASP A 174 18.74 -4.54 -27.65
C ASP A 174 17.80 -4.05 -26.52
N PRO A 175 18.21 -3.05 -25.71
CA PRO A 175 17.40 -2.56 -24.58
C PRO A 175 16.15 -1.79 -25.02
N ASP A 176 15.99 -1.51 -26.30
CA ASP A 176 14.83 -0.79 -26.87
C ASP A 176 13.75 -1.75 -27.42
N THR A 177 14.06 -3.04 -27.54
CA THR A 177 13.10 -4.08 -27.94
C THR A 177 12.56 -4.82 -26.72
N ALA A 178 11.21 -4.82 -26.56
CA ALA A 178 10.50 -5.44 -25.45
C ALA A 178 9.20 -6.10 -25.89
N TRP A 179 8.83 -7.19 -25.20
CA TRP A 179 7.52 -7.83 -25.26
C TRP A 179 6.84 -7.71 -23.90
N VAL A 180 5.57 -7.33 -23.90
CA VAL A 180 4.76 -7.05 -22.73
C VAL A 180 3.52 -7.93 -22.74
N ALA A 181 3.32 -8.68 -21.64
CA ALA A 181 2.13 -9.48 -21.41
C ALA A 181 1.07 -8.63 -20.70
N GLY A 182 0.10 -8.11 -21.47
CA GLY A 182 -1.06 -7.38 -20.99
C GLY A 182 -2.18 -8.33 -20.60
N THR A 183 -2.43 -8.48 -19.28
CA THR A 183 -3.52 -9.33 -18.77
C THR A 183 -4.88 -8.66 -18.97
N GLY A 184 -4.94 -7.34 -18.89
CA GLY A 184 -6.15 -6.52 -19.00
C GLY A 184 -6.92 -6.43 -17.68
N PRO A 185 -8.02 -5.66 -17.64
CA PRO A 185 -8.88 -5.50 -16.47
C PRO A 185 -9.49 -6.83 -16.05
N GLU A 186 -9.58 -7.07 -14.74
CA GLU A 186 -10.26 -8.26 -14.20
C GLU A 186 -11.76 -8.06 -14.09
N TRP A 187 -12.21 -6.81 -13.91
CA TRP A 187 -13.61 -6.44 -13.71
C TRP A 187 -14.38 -6.10 -15.00
N GLY A 188 -13.71 -6.16 -16.14
CA GLY A 188 -14.27 -5.75 -17.42
C GLY A 188 -13.74 -6.51 -18.63
N GLU A 189 -14.25 -6.18 -19.78
CA GLU A 189 -13.80 -6.65 -21.08
C GLU A 189 -13.16 -5.48 -21.84
N THR A 190 -12.07 -5.74 -22.56
CA THR A 190 -11.37 -4.71 -23.34
C THR A 190 -10.62 -5.32 -24.49
N SER A 191 -10.44 -4.57 -25.58
CA SER A 191 -9.50 -4.92 -26.65
C SER A 191 -8.04 -4.74 -26.24
N GLU A 192 -7.77 -4.01 -25.14
CA GLU A 192 -6.40 -3.70 -24.68
C GLU A 192 -5.80 -4.82 -23.81
N ARG A 193 -5.80 -6.04 -24.38
CA ARG A 193 -5.26 -7.28 -23.83
C ARG A 193 -4.39 -7.97 -24.85
N GLY A 194 -3.47 -8.83 -24.39
CA GLY A 194 -2.64 -9.68 -25.26
C GLY A 194 -1.16 -9.41 -25.13
N VAL A 195 -0.40 -9.69 -26.19
CA VAL A 195 1.04 -9.41 -26.23
C VAL A 195 1.30 -8.15 -27.05
N PHE A 196 2.02 -7.23 -26.45
CA PHE A 196 2.46 -5.98 -27.10
C PHE A 196 3.98 -6.03 -27.30
N LYS A 197 4.45 -5.49 -28.43
CA LYS A 197 5.88 -5.42 -28.78
C LYS A 197 6.26 -3.98 -29.13
N THR A 198 7.40 -3.56 -28.68
CA THR A 198 8.09 -2.34 -29.11
C THR A 198 9.49 -2.68 -29.63
N THR A 199 10.04 -1.87 -30.53
CA THR A 199 11.41 -1.92 -31.04
C THR A 199 12.07 -0.54 -31.02
N ASP A 200 11.46 0.43 -30.35
CA ASP A 200 11.91 1.84 -30.31
C ASP A 200 11.95 2.41 -28.88
N GLY A 201 12.08 1.54 -27.91
CA GLY A 201 12.17 1.90 -26.50
C GLY A 201 10.85 2.33 -25.87
N GLY A 202 9.73 1.80 -26.38
CA GLY A 202 8.40 2.07 -25.88
C GLY A 202 7.75 3.35 -26.40
N LYS A 203 8.31 3.98 -27.45
CA LYS A 203 7.70 5.14 -28.10
C LYS A 203 6.46 4.75 -28.88
N THR A 204 6.50 3.56 -29.50
CA THR A 204 5.37 2.95 -30.19
C THR A 204 5.18 1.50 -29.79
N TRP A 205 3.93 1.04 -29.81
CA TRP A 205 3.54 -0.32 -29.45
C TRP A 205 2.74 -0.97 -30.56
N ARG A 206 3.03 -2.24 -30.84
CA ARG A 206 2.23 -3.09 -31.71
C ARG A 206 1.64 -4.23 -30.90
N LYS A 207 0.35 -4.47 -31.04
CA LYS A 207 -0.31 -5.65 -30.47
C LYS A 207 -0.04 -6.83 -31.39
N VAL A 208 0.89 -7.71 -31.01
CA VAL A 208 1.39 -8.81 -31.85
C VAL A 208 0.66 -10.13 -31.61
N LEU A 209 -0.04 -10.27 -30.46
CA LEU A 209 -0.96 -11.38 -30.23
C LEU A 209 -2.21 -10.87 -29.53
N TYR A 210 -3.36 -11.11 -30.14
CA TYR A 210 -4.68 -10.79 -29.61
C TYR A 210 -5.66 -11.91 -29.94
N VAL A 211 -6.48 -12.31 -28.98
CA VAL A 211 -7.50 -13.35 -29.17
C VAL A 211 -8.90 -12.75 -29.17
N ASP A 212 -9.34 -12.21 -28.04
CA ASP A 212 -10.63 -11.53 -27.91
C ASP A 212 -10.63 -10.57 -26.70
N GLN A 213 -11.76 -9.88 -26.47
CA GLN A 213 -11.90 -8.87 -25.39
C GLN A 213 -11.85 -9.46 -23.98
N ARG A 214 -11.87 -10.78 -23.80
CA ARG A 214 -11.88 -11.48 -22.52
C ARG A 214 -10.58 -12.20 -22.24
N THR A 215 -9.67 -12.30 -23.23
CA THR A 215 -8.47 -13.12 -23.17
C THR A 215 -7.22 -12.25 -23.17
N GLY A 216 -6.52 -12.20 -22.02
CA GLY A 216 -5.26 -11.50 -21.87
C GLY A 216 -4.06 -12.44 -21.89
N CYS A 217 -2.84 -11.89 -21.86
CA CYS A 217 -1.62 -12.67 -21.73
C CYS A 217 -1.24 -12.75 -20.24
N ALA A 218 -1.25 -13.96 -19.68
CA ALA A 218 -0.93 -14.22 -18.27
C ALA A 218 0.56 -14.48 -18.05
N ASP A 219 1.26 -14.99 -19.05
CA ASP A 219 2.71 -15.23 -18.95
C ASP A 219 3.33 -15.24 -20.35
N ILE A 220 4.61 -14.91 -20.45
CA ILE A 220 5.41 -14.96 -21.65
C ILE A 220 6.81 -15.43 -21.31
N ALA A 221 7.40 -16.28 -22.13
CA ALA A 221 8.78 -16.74 -22.00
C ALA A 221 9.53 -16.55 -23.31
N ILE A 222 10.79 -16.15 -23.23
CA ILE A 222 11.69 -15.96 -24.36
C ILE A 222 12.90 -16.88 -24.21
N ASP A 223 13.33 -17.48 -25.32
CA ASP A 223 14.57 -18.24 -25.38
C ASP A 223 15.75 -17.26 -25.24
N PRO A 224 16.56 -17.34 -24.19
CA PRO A 224 17.64 -16.39 -23.96
C PRO A 224 18.75 -16.44 -25.02
N ASN A 225 18.85 -17.53 -25.77
CA ASN A 225 19.85 -17.75 -26.82
C ASN A 225 19.27 -17.49 -28.24
N ASN A 226 17.95 -17.42 -28.37
CA ASN A 226 17.25 -17.12 -29.64
C ASN A 226 15.99 -16.30 -29.36
N PRO A 227 16.07 -14.97 -29.37
CA PRO A 227 14.95 -14.08 -29.04
C PRO A 227 13.79 -14.14 -30.04
N ASP A 228 13.97 -14.81 -31.21
CA ASP A 228 12.89 -15.06 -32.16
C ASP A 228 11.91 -16.13 -31.66
N LYS A 229 12.34 -16.96 -30.72
CA LYS A 229 11.53 -18.03 -30.14
C LYS A 229 10.88 -17.61 -28.84
N LEU A 230 9.55 -17.50 -28.85
CA LEU A 230 8.74 -17.10 -27.69
C LEU A 230 7.57 -18.06 -27.47
N PHE A 231 7.11 -18.04 -26.21
CA PHE A 231 5.84 -18.66 -25.80
C PHE A 231 4.99 -17.62 -25.08
N ALA A 232 3.71 -17.55 -25.41
CA ALA A 232 2.73 -16.69 -24.76
C ALA A 232 1.56 -17.53 -24.24
N ALA A 233 1.29 -17.38 -22.95
CA ALA A 233 0.19 -18.05 -22.26
C ALA A 233 -1.03 -17.11 -22.25
N MET A 234 -1.97 -17.38 -23.12
CA MET A 234 -3.21 -16.61 -23.20
C MET A 234 -4.26 -17.18 -22.26
N TRP A 235 -4.92 -16.31 -21.50
CA TRP A 235 -5.85 -16.67 -20.45
C TRP A 235 -7.16 -15.91 -20.56
N GLN A 236 -8.27 -16.63 -20.72
CA GLN A 236 -9.62 -16.09 -20.65
C GLN A 236 -10.11 -16.14 -19.21
N PHE A 237 -10.42 -14.98 -18.64
CA PHE A 237 -10.88 -14.87 -17.26
C PHE A 237 -11.75 -13.63 -17.06
N ARG A 238 -12.51 -13.63 -15.97
CA ARG A 238 -13.23 -12.46 -15.51
C ARG A 238 -13.60 -12.59 -14.03
N ARG A 239 -13.57 -11.47 -13.30
CA ARG A 239 -14.08 -11.34 -11.94
C ARG A 239 -15.34 -10.45 -11.90
N TRP A 240 -16.27 -10.83 -11.07
CA TRP A 240 -17.42 -10.02 -10.62
C TRP A 240 -17.33 -9.90 -9.10
N PRO A 241 -18.01 -8.94 -8.45
CA PRO A 241 -17.97 -8.83 -7.00
C PRO A 241 -18.35 -10.11 -6.25
N TYR A 242 -19.18 -10.96 -6.87
CA TYR A 242 -19.79 -12.16 -6.30
C TYR A 242 -19.38 -13.46 -7.00
N TYR A 243 -18.44 -13.41 -7.94
CA TYR A 243 -18.09 -14.57 -8.76
C TYR A 243 -16.77 -14.37 -9.49
N PHE A 244 -16.02 -15.45 -9.65
CA PHE A 244 -14.84 -15.50 -10.50
C PHE A 244 -14.93 -16.63 -11.51
N ARG A 245 -14.43 -16.41 -12.71
CA ARG A 245 -14.31 -17.45 -13.73
C ARG A 245 -12.89 -17.47 -14.31
N SER A 246 -12.22 -18.61 -14.21
CA SER A 246 -11.01 -18.96 -14.94
C SER A 246 -11.33 -19.93 -16.07
N GLY A 247 -10.70 -19.74 -17.23
CA GLY A 247 -10.79 -20.63 -18.36
C GLY A 247 -11.86 -20.28 -19.40
N GLY A 248 -11.59 -20.73 -20.60
CA GLY A 248 -12.46 -20.56 -21.75
C GLY A 248 -11.74 -20.85 -23.08
N PRO A 249 -12.46 -20.80 -24.24
CA PRO A 249 -11.92 -21.16 -25.55
C PRO A 249 -10.78 -20.25 -26.02
N GLY A 250 -10.69 -19.04 -25.47
CA GLY A 250 -9.59 -18.11 -25.72
C GLY A 250 -8.27 -18.52 -25.07
N SER A 251 -8.30 -19.28 -23.97
CA SER A 251 -7.10 -19.72 -23.29
C SER A 251 -6.27 -20.71 -24.12
N GLY A 252 -4.95 -20.69 -23.94
CA GLY A 252 -4.03 -21.60 -24.58
C GLY A 252 -2.58 -21.12 -24.60
N LEU A 253 -1.67 -22.02 -24.91
CA LEU A 253 -0.27 -21.71 -25.10
C LEU A 253 0.00 -21.46 -26.59
N TYR A 254 0.66 -20.35 -26.88
CA TYR A 254 1.03 -19.94 -28.24
C TYR A 254 2.55 -19.92 -28.37
N ARG A 255 3.05 -20.31 -29.55
CA ARG A 255 4.48 -20.33 -29.88
C ARG A 255 4.75 -19.44 -31.09
N SER A 256 5.82 -18.65 -31.03
CA SER A 256 6.39 -17.88 -32.14
C SER A 256 7.83 -18.33 -32.42
N GLU A 257 8.28 -18.22 -33.66
CA GLU A 257 9.67 -18.48 -34.11
C GLU A 257 10.22 -17.30 -34.94
N ASP A 258 9.57 -16.15 -34.89
CA ASP A 258 9.90 -14.96 -35.68
C ASP A 258 9.86 -13.67 -34.84
N GLY A 259 10.19 -13.77 -33.55
CA GLY A 259 10.21 -12.62 -32.65
C GLY A 259 8.82 -12.09 -32.30
N GLY A 260 7.77 -12.92 -32.41
CA GLY A 260 6.40 -12.57 -32.12
C GLY A 260 5.64 -11.94 -33.29
N GLU A 261 6.15 -12.01 -34.51
CA GLU A 261 5.42 -11.50 -35.70
C GLU A 261 4.27 -12.42 -36.09
N SER A 262 4.42 -13.73 -35.89
CA SER A 262 3.37 -14.72 -36.04
C SER A 262 3.32 -15.71 -34.91
N TRP A 263 2.14 -16.32 -34.67
CA TRP A 263 1.89 -17.19 -33.55
C TRP A 263 1.10 -18.45 -33.94
N LYS A 264 1.56 -19.62 -33.50
CA LYS A 264 0.82 -20.88 -33.57
C LYS A 264 0.23 -21.21 -32.22
N LYS A 265 -1.09 -21.39 -32.11
CA LYS A 265 -1.73 -21.98 -30.92
C LYS A 265 -1.37 -23.47 -30.86
N LEU A 266 -0.88 -23.94 -29.73
CA LEU A 266 -0.61 -25.36 -29.49
C LEU A 266 -1.92 -26.05 -29.08
N LEU A 267 -2.14 -27.25 -29.65
CA LEU A 267 -3.37 -28.02 -29.50
C LEU A 267 -3.08 -29.37 -28.83
N GLU A 268 -4.12 -30.19 -28.64
CA GLU A 268 -3.99 -31.55 -28.08
C GLU A 268 -3.00 -32.44 -28.88
N GLU A 269 -2.94 -32.29 -30.18
CA GLU A 269 -1.98 -32.96 -31.06
C GLU A 269 -0.51 -32.56 -30.83
N ASP A 270 -0.30 -31.37 -30.28
CA ASP A 270 1.01 -30.87 -29.82
C ASP A 270 1.30 -31.26 -28.35
N GLY A 271 0.38 -32.02 -27.70
CA GLY A 271 0.52 -32.51 -26.33
C GLY A 271 -0.08 -31.58 -25.24
N MET A 272 -0.93 -30.63 -25.61
CA MET A 272 -1.68 -29.85 -24.62
C MET A 272 -2.77 -30.71 -23.95
N PRO A 273 -3.14 -30.45 -22.69
CA PRO A 273 -4.29 -31.11 -22.06
C PRO A 273 -5.58 -30.88 -22.87
N ALA A 274 -6.44 -31.92 -22.87
CA ALA A 274 -7.71 -31.88 -23.58
C ALA A 274 -8.72 -30.94 -22.94
N GLY A 275 -9.62 -30.40 -23.74
CA GLY A 275 -10.78 -29.61 -23.29
C GLY A 275 -10.46 -28.14 -23.06
N THR A 276 -11.19 -27.53 -22.14
CA THR A 276 -11.04 -26.09 -21.82
C THR A 276 -9.80 -25.87 -20.97
N LEU A 277 -8.99 -24.86 -21.35
CA LEU A 277 -7.81 -24.45 -20.60
C LEU A 277 -8.07 -23.16 -19.83
N GLY A 278 -7.38 -22.99 -18.69
CA GLY A 278 -7.36 -21.81 -17.86
C GLY A 278 -6.04 -21.06 -17.94
N ARG A 279 -5.51 -20.67 -16.76
CA ARG A 279 -4.23 -19.99 -16.63
C ARG A 279 -3.07 -20.95 -16.89
N ILE A 280 -2.04 -20.47 -17.58
CA ILE A 280 -0.84 -21.21 -17.90
C ILE A 280 0.37 -20.41 -17.46
N GLY A 281 1.31 -21.05 -16.77
CA GLY A 281 2.66 -20.54 -16.55
C GLY A 281 3.65 -21.28 -17.44
N VAL A 282 4.64 -20.58 -18.00
CA VAL A 282 5.61 -21.18 -18.92
C VAL A 282 7.05 -20.79 -18.59
N ALA A 283 7.98 -21.75 -18.64
CA ALA A 283 9.39 -21.51 -18.37
C ALA A 283 10.30 -22.29 -19.34
N ILE A 284 11.32 -21.60 -19.86
CA ILE A 284 12.36 -22.16 -20.72
C ILE A 284 13.62 -22.40 -19.89
N ALA A 285 14.25 -23.58 -20.01
CA ALA A 285 15.51 -23.86 -19.34
C ALA A 285 16.66 -23.11 -20.03
N ALA A 286 17.26 -22.13 -19.34
CA ALA A 286 18.31 -21.30 -19.95
C ALA A 286 19.56 -22.09 -20.37
N SER A 287 19.92 -23.14 -19.62
CA SER A 287 21.06 -24.01 -19.94
C SER A 287 20.80 -25.01 -21.09
N ASP A 288 19.52 -25.28 -21.40
CA ASP A 288 19.11 -26.14 -22.52
C ASP A 288 17.72 -25.66 -23.01
N PRO A 289 17.65 -24.68 -23.93
CA PRO A 289 16.37 -24.14 -24.42
C PRO A 289 15.51 -25.09 -25.27
N SER A 290 15.97 -26.34 -25.48
CA SER A 290 15.11 -27.40 -26.01
C SER A 290 14.10 -27.89 -24.95
N ILE A 291 14.41 -27.67 -23.67
CA ILE A 291 13.57 -28.08 -22.53
C ILE A 291 12.69 -26.89 -22.10
N ILE A 292 11.38 -27.13 -22.15
CA ILE A 292 10.36 -26.14 -21.78
C ILE A 292 9.33 -26.80 -20.89
N TYR A 293 8.92 -26.10 -19.87
CA TYR A 293 7.86 -26.52 -18.94
C TYR A 293 6.67 -25.59 -19.06
N ALA A 294 5.47 -26.15 -18.98
CA ALA A 294 4.25 -25.37 -18.81
C ALA A 294 3.35 -26.01 -17.75
N LEU A 295 2.88 -25.13 -16.85
CA LEU A 295 1.93 -25.47 -15.80
C LEU A 295 0.54 -25.05 -16.30
N VAL A 296 -0.34 -26.02 -16.57
CA VAL A 296 -1.59 -25.78 -17.31
C VAL A 296 -2.78 -26.05 -16.42
N GLU A 297 -3.62 -25.03 -16.21
CA GLU A 297 -4.94 -25.19 -15.64
C GLU A 297 -5.86 -25.81 -16.70
N ALA A 298 -6.50 -26.91 -16.34
CA ALA A 298 -7.46 -27.63 -17.17
C ALA A 298 -8.45 -28.37 -16.27
N GLU A 299 -9.45 -29.07 -16.82
CA GLU A 299 -10.27 -29.98 -16.03
C GLU A 299 -9.42 -30.99 -15.25
N LYS A 300 -8.35 -31.46 -15.87
CA LYS A 300 -7.27 -32.19 -15.22
C LYS A 300 -5.97 -31.40 -15.42
N SER A 301 -5.68 -30.54 -14.49
CA SER A 301 -4.47 -29.70 -14.50
C SER A 301 -3.20 -30.53 -14.55
N ALA A 302 -2.18 -30.03 -15.25
CA ALA A 302 -0.93 -30.79 -15.47
C ALA A 302 0.30 -29.89 -15.61
N LEU A 303 1.44 -30.40 -15.18
CA LEU A 303 2.74 -29.96 -15.64
C LEU A 303 3.11 -30.76 -16.89
N ILE A 304 3.31 -30.06 -17.99
CA ILE A 304 3.76 -30.62 -19.26
C ILE A 304 5.21 -30.18 -19.55
N ARG A 305 5.94 -31.02 -20.27
CA ARG A 305 7.35 -30.78 -20.62
C ARG A 305 7.61 -31.07 -22.08
N SER A 306 8.33 -30.19 -22.73
CA SER A 306 8.92 -30.40 -24.05
C SER A 306 10.42 -30.72 -23.93
N ALA A 307 10.95 -31.46 -24.87
CA ALA A 307 12.39 -31.70 -25.05
C ALA A 307 12.84 -31.46 -26.50
N ASP A 308 11.98 -30.84 -27.32
CA ASP A 308 12.20 -30.57 -28.74
C ASP A 308 12.04 -29.06 -29.08
N GLY A 309 12.20 -28.18 -28.08
CA GLY A 309 12.08 -26.76 -28.26
C GLY A 309 10.63 -26.29 -28.33
N GLY A 310 9.70 -27.01 -27.71
CA GLY A 310 8.28 -26.64 -27.61
C GLY A 310 7.47 -26.97 -28.87
N ARG A 311 7.92 -27.91 -29.70
CA ARG A 311 7.14 -28.42 -30.82
C ARG A 311 6.07 -29.37 -30.33
N THR A 312 6.47 -30.27 -29.42
CA THR A 312 5.57 -31.21 -28.74
C THR A 312 5.79 -31.21 -27.24
N PHE A 313 4.75 -31.55 -26.50
CA PHE A 313 4.76 -31.63 -25.04
C PHE A 313 4.28 -33.02 -24.58
N THR A 314 4.75 -33.43 -23.41
CA THR A 314 4.27 -34.63 -22.72
C THR A 314 3.90 -34.28 -21.29
N THR A 315 2.82 -34.80 -20.77
CA THR A 315 2.46 -34.64 -19.35
C THR A 315 3.49 -35.40 -18.51
N VAL A 316 4.16 -34.70 -17.58
CA VAL A 316 5.14 -35.28 -16.67
C VAL A 316 4.60 -35.42 -15.25
N ASN A 317 3.60 -34.57 -14.88
CA ASN A 317 2.96 -34.62 -13.58
C ASN A 317 1.52 -34.11 -13.68
N SER A 318 0.58 -34.75 -12.98
CA SER A 318 -0.81 -34.30 -12.87
C SER A 318 -1.33 -34.42 -11.44
N ASP A 319 -0.41 -34.39 -10.46
CA ASP A 319 -0.76 -34.29 -9.05
C ASP A 319 -1.42 -32.92 -8.81
N ILE A 320 -2.56 -32.91 -8.14
CA ILE A 320 -3.29 -31.68 -7.82
C ILE A 320 -2.44 -30.70 -7.01
N ASN A 321 -1.49 -31.22 -6.22
CA ASN A 321 -0.57 -30.39 -5.44
C ASN A 321 0.45 -29.62 -6.27
N VAL A 322 0.62 -29.94 -7.56
CA VAL A 322 1.52 -29.17 -8.44
C VAL A 322 0.86 -27.88 -8.93
N VAL A 323 -0.48 -27.85 -8.95
CA VAL A 323 -1.29 -26.68 -9.38
C VAL A 323 -2.51 -26.51 -8.48
N PRO A 324 -2.35 -26.21 -7.19
CA PRO A 324 -3.46 -26.26 -6.25
C PRO A 324 -4.47 -25.13 -6.45
N ARG A 325 -4.03 -23.97 -6.95
CA ARG A 325 -4.87 -22.77 -7.15
C ARG A 325 -4.39 -21.98 -8.37
N PRO A 326 -4.56 -22.53 -9.59
CA PRO A 326 -3.84 -22.08 -10.78
C PRO A 326 -4.13 -20.63 -11.19
N PHE A 327 -5.34 -20.12 -10.99
CA PHE A 327 -5.66 -18.74 -11.34
C PHE A 327 -4.87 -17.72 -10.51
N TYR A 328 -4.44 -18.07 -9.29
CA TYR A 328 -3.66 -17.23 -8.40
C TYR A 328 -2.16 -17.58 -8.45
N PHE A 329 -1.85 -18.86 -8.53
CA PHE A 329 -0.48 -19.39 -8.61
C PHE A 329 -0.28 -20.18 -9.92
N ALA A 330 0.40 -19.64 -10.88
CA ALA A 330 0.82 -20.35 -12.08
C ALA A 330 2.27 -20.00 -12.41
N GLU A 331 3.12 -20.00 -11.38
CA GLU A 331 4.50 -19.58 -11.49
C GLU A 331 5.45 -20.77 -11.52
N LEU A 332 6.26 -20.84 -12.57
CA LEU A 332 7.34 -21.80 -12.71
C LEU A 332 8.69 -21.11 -12.83
N ARG A 333 9.73 -21.70 -12.24
CA ARG A 333 11.12 -21.31 -12.52
C ARG A 333 11.96 -22.54 -12.78
N VAL A 334 12.93 -22.44 -13.68
CA VAL A 334 13.93 -23.48 -13.94
C VAL A 334 15.27 -22.96 -13.46
N ASP A 335 16.03 -23.81 -12.75
CA ASP A 335 17.41 -23.46 -12.35
C ASP A 335 18.22 -23.14 -13.61
N PRO A 336 18.85 -21.97 -13.71
CA PRO A 336 19.54 -21.55 -14.94
C PRO A 336 20.68 -22.48 -15.36
N THR A 337 21.22 -23.29 -14.44
CA THR A 337 22.33 -24.20 -14.68
C THR A 337 21.92 -25.69 -14.75
N ARG A 338 20.65 -26.01 -14.38
CA ARG A 338 20.13 -27.37 -14.26
C ARG A 338 18.77 -27.49 -14.91
N PRO A 339 18.68 -27.91 -16.19
CA PRO A 339 17.45 -27.89 -16.95
C PRO A 339 16.35 -28.82 -16.43
N ASN A 340 16.70 -29.80 -15.58
CA ASN A 340 15.74 -30.71 -14.94
C ASN A 340 15.38 -30.29 -13.52
N ARG A 341 15.96 -29.18 -13.01
CA ARG A 341 15.58 -28.63 -11.72
C ARG A 341 14.54 -27.54 -11.90
N VAL A 342 13.32 -27.82 -11.45
CA VAL A 342 12.13 -26.97 -11.65
C VAL A 342 11.53 -26.62 -10.29
N TYR A 343 11.17 -25.38 -10.14
CA TYR A 343 10.46 -24.85 -8.98
C TYR A 343 9.03 -24.50 -9.37
N SER A 344 8.05 -24.96 -8.59
CA SER A 344 6.64 -24.54 -8.66
C SER A 344 6.34 -23.70 -7.43
N LEU A 345 5.76 -22.52 -7.67
CA LEU A 345 5.39 -21.56 -6.66
C LEU A 345 3.87 -21.59 -6.45
N ASP A 346 3.48 -21.80 -5.21
CA ASP A 346 2.08 -21.81 -4.77
C ASP A 346 1.99 -21.37 -3.29
N TYR A 347 1.17 -22.00 -2.46
CA TYR A 347 1.19 -21.79 -1.00
C TYR A 347 2.58 -21.98 -0.37
N GLY A 348 3.46 -22.72 -1.03
CA GLY A 348 4.85 -22.93 -0.70
C GLY A 348 5.69 -22.96 -1.97
N VAL A 349 6.96 -23.29 -1.84
CA VAL A 349 7.81 -23.57 -3.01
C VAL A 349 8.14 -25.05 -3.04
N ARG A 350 7.82 -25.69 -4.16
CA ARG A 350 8.18 -27.08 -4.42
C ARG A 350 9.28 -27.15 -5.44
N VAL A 351 10.17 -28.15 -5.30
CA VAL A 351 11.29 -28.36 -6.19
C VAL A 351 11.31 -29.80 -6.70
N SER A 352 11.56 -29.92 -7.99
CA SER A 352 11.83 -31.18 -8.69
C SER A 352 13.28 -31.20 -9.20
N ASP A 353 13.99 -32.31 -9.09
CA ASP A 353 15.31 -32.51 -9.69
C ASP A 353 15.26 -33.51 -10.85
N ASP A 354 14.09 -34.09 -11.18
CA ASP A 354 13.90 -35.16 -12.16
C ASP A 354 13.05 -34.72 -13.39
N GLY A 355 13.02 -33.40 -13.63
CA GLY A 355 12.28 -32.84 -14.76
C GLY A 355 10.78 -32.74 -14.54
N GLY A 356 10.34 -32.54 -13.32
CA GLY A 356 8.93 -32.30 -12.95
C GLY A 356 8.14 -33.58 -12.63
N LYS A 357 8.78 -34.76 -12.63
CA LYS A 357 8.09 -36.02 -12.35
C LYS A 357 7.72 -36.17 -10.88
N SER A 358 8.60 -35.75 -9.99
CA SER A 358 8.35 -35.74 -8.57
C SER A 358 8.75 -34.38 -7.95
N PHE A 359 8.03 -33.95 -6.90
CA PHE A 359 8.28 -32.72 -6.19
C PHE A 359 8.44 -32.96 -4.69
N THR A 360 9.30 -32.14 -4.08
CA THR A 360 9.46 -32.05 -2.62
C THR A 360 9.33 -30.56 -2.19
N ASN A 361 8.90 -30.34 -0.97
CA ASN A 361 8.86 -28.99 -0.43
C ASN A 361 10.27 -28.43 -0.24
N LEU A 362 10.49 -27.19 -0.62
CA LEU A 362 11.75 -26.48 -0.42
C LEU A 362 11.84 -26.01 1.03
N SER A 363 12.78 -26.57 1.80
CA SER A 363 12.82 -26.40 3.26
C SER A 363 12.96 -24.95 3.72
N GLY A 364 13.78 -24.16 3.05
CA GLY A 364 13.97 -22.74 3.39
C GLY A 364 12.72 -21.90 3.15
N ALA A 365 11.95 -22.20 2.09
CA ALA A 365 10.70 -21.52 1.83
C ALA A 365 9.65 -21.75 2.92
N SER A 366 9.70 -22.90 3.61
CA SER A 366 8.79 -23.18 4.74
C SER A 366 9.04 -22.30 5.98
N ALA A 367 10.12 -21.53 6.00
CA ALA A 367 10.43 -20.55 7.05
C ALA A 367 10.00 -19.12 6.68
N LEU A 368 9.50 -18.93 5.48
CA LEU A 368 8.95 -17.67 4.96
C LEU A 368 7.42 -17.66 5.07
N HIS A 369 6.79 -16.53 4.70
CA HIS A 369 5.36 -16.48 4.53
C HIS A 369 4.93 -17.39 3.36
N GLY A 370 3.69 -17.87 3.37
CA GLY A 370 3.12 -18.59 2.22
C GLY A 370 2.77 -17.68 1.06
N ASP A 371 2.15 -18.27 0.04
CA ASP A 371 1.63 -17.56 -1.14
C ASP A 371 2.73 -16.87 -1.95
N PHE A 372 3.54 -17.70 -2.65
CA PHE A 372 4.68 -17.22 -3.44
C PHE A 372 4.26 -16.78 -4.84
N HIS A 373 4.66 -15.57 -5.23
CA HIS A 373 4.33 -14.97 -6.52
C HIS A 373 5.55 -14.62 -7.37
N ALA A 374 6.72 -14.47 -6.76
CA ALA A 374 7.93 -14.10 -7.46
C ALA A 374 9.14 -14.93 -6.98
N MET A 375 10.02 -15.26 -7.91
CA MET A 375 11.29 -15.90 -7.62
C MET A 375 12.31 -15.49 -8.67
N TRP A 376 13.46 -15.04 -8.20
CA TRP A 376 14.62 -14.81 -9.04
C TRP A 376 15.77 -15.71 -8.60
N ILE A 377 16.41 -16.37 -9.56
CA ILE A 377 17.56 -17.25 -9.35
C ILE A 377 18.75 -16.63 -10.07
N ASP A 378 19.87 -16.49 -9.37
CA ASP A 378 21.10 -15.95 -9.96
C ASP A 378 21.54 -16.81 -11.16
N PRO A 379 21.60 -16.24 -12.39
CA PRO A 379 21.97 -17.00 -13.58
C PRO A 379 23.42 -17.50 -13.54
N SER A 380 24.29 -16.90 -12.72
CA SER A 380 25.68 -17.31 -12.55
C SER A 380 25.91 -18.28 -11.38
N ASP A 381 25.03 -18.26 -10.39
CA ASP A 381 25.10 -19.09 -9.19
C ASP A 381 23.70 -19.48 -8.67
N GLY A 382 23.14 -20.57 -9.15
CA GLY A 382 21.83 -21.06 -8.74
C GLY A 382 21.63 -21.31 -7.24
N ARG A 383 22.65 -21.10 -6.40
CA ARG A 383 22.52 -21.14 -4.93
C ARG A 383 21.84 -19.88 -4.41
N ARG A 384 22.02 -18.73 -5.07
CA ARG A 384 21.41 -17.47 -4.68
C ARG A 384 20.02 -17.36 -5.26
N ILE A 385 19.03 -17.22 -4.38
CA ILE A 385 17.63 -17.12 -4.73
C ILE A 385 16.99 -15.98 -3.93
N TYR A 386 16.17 -15.16 -4.58
CA TYR A 386 15.25 -14.25 -3.95
C TYR A 386 13.83 -14.74 -4.16
N PHE A 387 13.02 -14.69 -3.10
CA PHE A 387 11.62 -15.08 -3.07
C PHE A 387 10.75 -13.85 -2.81
N GLY A 388 9.59 -13.80 -3.45
CA GLY A 388 8.53 -12.84 -3.16
C GLY A 388 7.25 -13.58 -2.82
N ASP A 389 6.72 -13.29 -1.64
CA ASP A 389 5.51 -13.89 -1.10
C ASP A 389 4.53 -12.83 -0.57
N ASP A 390 3.41 -13.24 0.03
CA ASP A 390 2.43 -12.31 0.58
C ASP A 390 2.87 -11.68 1.92
N GLY A 391 4.00 -12.08 2.47
CA GLY A 391 4.65 -11.50 3.64
C GLY A 391 5.89 -10.66 3.35
N GLY A 392 6.35 -10.60 2.07
CA GLY A 392 7.48 -9.75 1.68
C GLY A 392 8.54 -10.43 0.82
N VAL A 393 9.81 -10.26 1.21
CA VAL A 393 10.97 -10.77 0.48
C VAL A 393 11.76 -11.75 1.33
N GLY A 394 12.01 -12.92 0.78
CA GLY A 394 12.97 -13.86 1.31
C GLY A 394 14.21 -13.99 0.44
N PHE A 395 15.33 -14.43 1.00
CA PHE A 395 16.53 -14.73 0.22
C PHE A 395 17.29 -15.93 0.79
N SER A 396 17.93 -16.68 -0.11
CA SER A 396 18.73 -17.87 0.17
C SER A 396 20.06 -17.80 -0.58
N ASN A 397 21.11 -18.39 0.02
CA ASN A 397 22.43 -18.56 -0.61
C ASN A 397 22.84 -20.04 -0.74
N ASP A 398 21.91 -20.98 -0.54
CA ASP A 398 22.14 -22.42 -0.55
C ASP A 398 21.09 -23.22 -1.32
N ARG A 399 20.52 -22.62 -2.39
CA ARG A 399 19.45 -23.18 -3.23
C ARG A 399 18.11 -23.36 -2.51
N GLY A 400 17.84 -22.52 -1.52
CA GLY A 400 16.59 -22.58 -0.77
C GLY A 400 16.55 -23.64 0.32
N ILE A 401 17.70 -24.20 0.74
CA ILE A 401 17.77 -25.11 1.90
C ILE A 401 17.49 -24.32 3.16
N THR A 402 18.07 -23.10 3.27
CA THR A 402 17.73 -22.10 4.29
C THR A 402 17.30 -20.80 3.62
N ALA A 403 16.50 -20.01 4.32
CA ALA A 403 16.09 -18.69 3.84
C ALA A 403 16.04 -17.67 4.98
N HIS A 404 16.23 -16.42 4.63
CA HIS A 404 16.08 -15.25 5.50
C HIS A 404 14.94 -14.38 5.01
N HIS A 405 14.14 -13.86 5.95
CA HIS A 405 13.11 -12.87 5.66
C HIS A 405 13.66 -11.45 5.80
N ALA A 406 13.37 -10.56 4.85
CA ALA A 406 13.74 -9.15 4.89
C ALA A 406 12.74 -8.35 5.72
N GLY A 407 12.89 -8.36 7.04
CA GLY A 407 11.98 -7.67 7.98
C GLY A 407 12.15 -6.14 8.03
N ASN A 408 12.59 -5.50 6.93
CA ASN A 408 12.86 -4.07 6.85
C ASN A 408 12.21 -3.38 5.63
N LEU A 409 11.24 -4.05 5.00
CA LEU A 409 10.42 -3.50 3.93
C LEU A 409 9.01 -3.17 4.46
N PRO A 410 8.65 -1.89 4.61
CA PRO A 410 7.33 -1.51 5.11
C PRO A 410 6.28 -1.55 3.98
N LEU A 411 5.87 -2.74 3.59
CA LEU A 411 4.90 -3.01 2.53
C LEU A 411 3.56 -3.53 3.04
N ALA A 412 3.31 -3.47 4.34
CA ALA A 412 2.09 -4.01 4.95
C ALA A 412 0.81 -3.44 4.31
N GLN A 413 -0.14 -4.33 4.03
CA GLN A 413 -1.38 -4.04 3.31
C GLN A 413 -2.55 -3.92 4.30
N PHE A 414 -2.70 -2.75 4.93
CA PHE A 414 -3.79 -2.47 5.85
C PHE A 414 -5.12 -2.29 5.12
N TYR A 415 -6.19 -2.84 5.72
CA TYR A 415 -7.57 -2.58 5.32
C TYR A 415 -8.21 -1.48 6.17
N HIS A 416 -8.05 -1.55 7.50
CA HIS A 416 -8.59 -0.59 8.44
C HIS A 416 -7.58 -0.17 9.49
N VAL A 417 -7.78 1.00 10.08
CA VAL A 417 -6.96 1.51 11.20
C VAL A 417 -7.85 2.15 12.27
N ALA A 418 -7.48 1.92 13.53
CA ALA A 418 -8.10 2.56 14.68
C ALA A 418 -7.03 3.02 15.67
N VAL A 419 -7.41 3.89 16.60
CA VAL A 419 -6.52 4.44 17.65
C VAL A 419 -7.14 4.32 19.03
N ASP A 420 -6.30 4.23 20.06
CA ASP A 420 -6.72 4.33 21.46
C ASP A 420 -6.35 5.70 22.07
N ASP A 421 -6.67 5.85 23.38
CA ASP A 421 -6.37 7.07 24.14
C ASP A 421 -5.21 6.90 25.13
N GLN A 422 -4.37 5.87 24.97
CA GLN A 422 -3.17 5.71 25.80
C GLN A 422 -2.15 6.83 25.53
N ILE A 423 -1.09 6.92 26.31
CA ILE A 423 -0.03 7.92 26.16
C ILE A 423 1.35 7.22 26.20
N PRO A 424 2.08 7.12 25.08
CA PRO A 424 1.64 7.39 23.72
C PRO A 424 0.46 6.52 23.32
N TYR A 425 -0.37 6.98 22.36
CA TYR A 425 -1.47 6.17 21.87
C TYR A 425 -0.98 5.01 21.00
N ASN A 426 -1.81 4.00 20.85
CA ASN A 426 -1.53 2.89 19.96
C ASN A 426 -2.42 2.98 18.71
N VAL A 427 -1.87 2.45 17.62
CA VAL A 427 -2.56 2.25 16.36
C VAL A 427 -2.87 0.75 16.21
N TYR A 428 -4.10 0.45 15.86
CA TYR A 428 -4.62 -0.89 15.59
C TYR A 428 -4.93 -1.02 14.12
N GLY A 429 -4.76 -2.19 13.54
CA GLY A 429 -5.16 -2.42 12.16
C GLY A 429 -5.06 -3.87 11.74
N GLY A 430 -5.94 -4.25 10.82
CA GLY A 430 -5.93 -5.55 10.18
C GLY A 430 -5.28 -5.49 8.81
N LEU A 431 -4.57 -6.54 8.46
CA LEU A 431 -3.79 -6.64 7.24
C LEU A 431 -4.25 -7.80 6.38
N GLN A 432 -4.18 -7.61 5.09
CA GLN A 432 -4.30 -8.72 4.16
C GLN A 432 -3.17 -9.73 4.41
N ASP A 433 -3.52 -11.01 4.47
CA ASP A 433 -2.65 -12.18 4.63
C ASP A 433 -1.79 -12.20 5.92
N ASN A 434 -1.72 -11.09 6.68
CA ASN A 434 -0.76 -10.88 7.76
C ASN A 434 -1.40 -10.55 9.13
N SER A 435 -2.62 -11.03 9.39
CA SER A 435 -3.28 -10.91 10.70
C SER A 435 -3.67 -9.48 11.10
N SER A 436 -4.01 -9.26 12.37
CA SER A 436 -4.30 -7.93 12.93
C SER A 436 -3.29 -7.59 14.01
N TRP A 437 -2.89 -6.33 14.06
CA TRP A 437 -1.80 -5.88 14.94
C TRP A 437 -2.14 -4.58 15.67
N ARG A 438 -1.47 -4.41 16.82
CA ARG A 438 -1.40 -3.17 17.57
C ARG A 438 0.04 -2.73 17.68
N GLY A 439 0.35 -1.47 17.35
CA GLY A 439 1.67 -0.86 17.53
C GLY A 439 1.60 0.54 18.11
N PRO A 440 2.69 1.05 18.71
CA PRO A 440 2.69 2.38 19.30
C PRO A 440 2.80 3.46 18.20
N SER A 441 2.15 4.60 18.42
CA SER A 441 2.34 5.80 17.60
C SER A 441 3.72 6.40 17.77
N GLU A 442 4.37 6.15 18.92
CA GLU A 442 5.69 6.63 19.26
C GLU A 442 6.41 5.65 20.20
N SER A 443 7.68 5.40 19.96
CA SER A 443 8.51 4.55 20.82
C SER A 443 9.20 5.35 21.91
N LEU A 444 9.15 4.86 23.14
CA LEU A 444 9.92 5.39 24.25
C LEU A 444 11.35 4.83 24.30
N ASP A 445 11.72 3.99 23.38
CA ASP A 445 13.08 3.50 23.20
C ASP A 445 13.87 4.40 22.24
N PHE A 446 15.20 4.42 22.39
CA PHE A 446 16.06 5.09 21.42
C PHE A 446 15.97 4.40 20.05
N GLY A 447 15.96 5.22 18.98
CA GLY A 447 16.07 4.75 17.60
C GLY A 447 14.74 4.48 16.89
N GLY A 448 13.58 4.82 17.49
CA GLY A 448 12.28 4.75 16.84
C GLY A 448 11.53 3.43 17.06
N ILE A 449 10.41 3.28 16.33
CA ILE A 449 9.47 2.17 16.49
C ILE A 449 10.03 0.92 15.80
N ARG A 450 10.12 -0.20 16.55
CA ARG A 450 10.66 -1.47 16.05
C ARG A 450 9.55 -2.48 15.76
N ASN A 451 9.87 -3.50 14.94
CA ASN A 451 8.93 -4.58 14.65
C ASN A 451 8.47 -5.34 15.91
N ASP A 452 9.34 -5.52 16.90
CA ASP A 452 9.03 -6.22 18.17
C ASP A 452 8.10 -5.45 19.11
N GLN A 453 7.79 -4.18 18.80
CA GLN A 453 6.80 -3.39 19.52
C GLN A 453 5.39 -3.55 18.98
N TRP A 454 5.26 -4.19 17.81
CA TRP A 454 3.97 -4.57 17.27
C TRP A 454 3.50 -5.88 17.88
N ARG A 455 2.26 -5.90 18.39
CA ARG A 455 1.65 -7.04 19.07
C ARG A 455 0.49 -7.58 18.27
N LEU A 456 0.40 -8.90 18.17
CA LEU A 456 -0.71 -9.59 17.54
C LEU A 456 -2.02 -9.25 18.28
N ALA A 457 -3.05 -8.88 17.52
CA ALA A 457 -4.38 -8.52 18.01
C ALA A 457 -5.50 -9.32 17.34
N GLY A 458 -5.18 -10.20 16.40
CA GLY A 458 -6.12 -11.07 15.70
C GLY A 458 -5.40 -11.96 14.69
N ILE A 459 -6.02 -13.06 14.28
CA ILE A 459 -5.50 -14.00 13.26
C ILE A 459 -6.37 -14.02 12.01
N GLY A 460 -5.84 -14.54 10.91
CA GLY A 460 -6.45 -14.57 9.57
C GLY A 460 -6.15 -13.30 8.77
N ASP A 461 -6.81 -13.09 7.62
CA ASP A 461 -6.80 -11.78 6.97
C ASP A 461 -7.53 -10.80 7.88
N GLY A 462 -6.79 -9.87 8.46
CA GLY A 462 -7.34 -8.91 9.42
C GLY A 462 -8.04 -7.75 8.73
N PHE A 463 -9.11 -7.25 9.37
CA PHE A 463 -9.86 -6.08 8.91
C PHE A 463 -10.04 -5.09 10.05
N GLU A 464 -11.29 -4.75 10.42
CA GLU A 464 -11.54 -3.89 11.57
C GLU A 464 -10.88 -4.47 12.83
N THR A 465 -10.02 -3.68 13.44
CA THR A 465 -9.35 -4.04 14.70
C THR A 465 -9.48 -2.85 15.66
N LEU A 466 -10.35 -3.00 16.65
CA LEU A 466 -10.78 -1.90 17.50
C LEU A 466 -10.30 -2.11 18.96
N PRO A 467 -9.69 -1.09 19.61
CA PRO A 467 -9.47 -1.15 21.06
C PRO A 467 -10.82 -1.25 21.78
N VAL A 468 -10.93 -2.11 22.77
CA VAL A 468 -12.18 -2.27 23.54
C VAL A 468 -12.34 -1.09 24.49
N GLN A 469 -13.41 -0.31 24.34
CA GLN A 469 -13.68 0.84 25.20
C GLN A 469 -13.75 0.44 26.69
N GLY A 470 -12.94 1.10 27.52
CA GLY A 470 -12.85 0.82 28.95
C GLY A 470 -11.97 -0.39 29.32
N PHE A 471 -11.41 -1.10 28.34
CA PHE A 471 -10.55 -2.27 28.56
C PHE A 471 -9.28 -2.17 27.71
N PRO A 472 -8.27 -1.41 28.17
CA PRO A 472 -7.09 -1.05 27.35
C PRO A 472 -6.22 -2.24 26.95
N ASP A 473 -6.42 -3.39 27.57
CA ASP A 473 -5.70 -4.63 27.30
C ASP A 473 -6.48 -5.58 26.36
N GLU A 474 -7.63 -5.16 25.83
CA GLU A 474 -8.45 -5.96 24.93
C GLU A 474 -8.64 -5.26 23.58
N ALA A 475 -8.75 -6.08 22.53
CA ALA A 475 -9.12 -5.63 21.18
C ALA A 475 -10.17 -6.56 20.57
N TYR A 476 -11.09 -5.99 19.82
CA TYR A 476 -11.90 -6.74 18.85
C TYR A 476 -11.10 -6.83 17.54
N SER A 477 -11.16 -7.98 16.90
CA SER A 477 -10.55 -8.18 15.59
C SER A 477 -11.48 -8.99 14.70
N MET A 478 -11.78 -8.43 13.55
CA MET A 478 -12.54 -9.08 12.49
C MET A 478 -11.57 -9.73 11.51
N ALA A 479 -11.79 -10.99 11.18
CA ALA A 479 -11.07 -11.71 10.14
C ALA A 479 -12.04 -12.11 9.00
N GLN A 480 -11.47 -12.48 7.85
CA GLN A 480 -12.20 -12.80 6.62
C GLN A 480 -13.40 -13.73 6.85
N GLY A 481 -14.48 -13.47 6.10
CA GLY A 481 -15.70 -14.30 6.15
C GLY A 481 -16.48 -14.23 7.46
N GLY A 482 -16.32 -13.13 8.20
CA GLY A 482 -17.10 -12.83 9.39
C GLY A 482 -16.62 -13.51 10.66
N TYR A 483 -15.39 -13.95 10.73
CA TYR A 483 -14.80 -14.43 11.97
C TYR A 483 -14.47 -13.23 12.88
N LEU A 484 -15.16 -13.12 14.01
CA LEU A 484 -14.99 -12.06 14.99
C LEU A 484 -14.36 -12.60 16.26
N GLN A 485 -13.31 -11.94 16.71
CA GLN A 485 -12.49 -12.33 17.87
C GLN A 485 -12.42 -11.18 18.87
N ARG A 486 -12.31 -11.51 20.15
CA ARG A 486 -11.88 -10.59 21.21
C ARG A 486 -10.58 -11.12 21.79
N TRP A 487 -9.55 -10.31 21.76
CA TRP A 487 -8.18 -10.62 22.17
C TRP A 487 -7.83 -9.92 23.46
N ASN A 488 -7.23 -10.63 24.40
CA ASN A 488 -6.48 -10.03 25.48
C ASN A 488 -5.02 -9.88 25.03
N LEU A 489 -4.58 -8.63 24.90
CA LEU A 489 -3.28 -8.26 24.36
C LEU A 489 -2.10 -8.50 25.30
N VAL A 490 -2.38 -8.81 26.58
CA VAL A 490 -1.37 -9.07 27.61
C VAL A 490 -1.05 -10.56 27.70
N ASN A 491 -2.09 -11.40 27.78
CA ASN A 491 -1.93 -12.84 28.00
C ASN A 491 -2.20 -13.71 26.76
N GLY A 492 -2.69 -13.11 25.66
CA GLY A 492 -2.98 -13.81 24.42
C GLY A 492 -4.27 -14.64 24.44
N GLU A 493 -5.15 -14.48 25.46
CA GLU A 493 -6.45 -15.16 25.48
C GLU A 493 -7.32 -14.66 24.32
N VAL A 494 -7.93 -15.59 23.59
CA VAL A 494 -8.81 -15.33 22.44
C VAL A 494 -10.20 -15.89 22.71
N ARG A 495 -11.21 -15.07 22.46
CA ARG A 495 -12.61 -15.49 22.47
C ARG A 495 -13.22 -15.27 21.09
N TRP A 496 -13.84 -16.32 20.55
CA TRP A 496 -14.64 -16.24 19.35
C TRP A 496 -16.03 -15.74 19.71
N ILE A 497 -16.39 -14.58 19.18
CA ILE A 497 -17.59 -13.85 19.57
C ILE A 497 -18.54 -13.58 18.39
N ARG A 498 -18.40 -14.32 17.29
CA ARG A 498 -19.28 -14.20 16.12
C ARG A 498 -20.73 -14.46 16.52
N PRO A 499 -21.72 -13.69 15.99
CA PRO A 499 -23.14 -13.98 16.17
C PRO A 499 -23.49 -15.42 15.74
N PRO A 500 -24.34 -16.14 16.51
CA PRO A 500 -24.78 -17.46 16.11
C PRO A 500 -25.75 -17.38 14.91
N GLU A 501 -25.82 -18.45 14.12
CA GLU A 501 -26.83 -18.58 13.06
C GLU A 501 -28.25 -18.43 13.67
N ILE A 502 -29.08 -17.65 13.01
CA ILE A 502 -30.46 -17.37 13.49
C ILE A 502 -31.34 -18.61 13.32
N ASP A 503 -31.18 -19.30 12.20
CA ASP A 503 -31.90 -20.52 11.84
C ASP A 503 -30.98 -21.41 11.02
N SER A 504 -31.09 -22.73 11.21
CA SER A 504 -30.35 -23.73 10.43
C SER A 504 -30.57 -23.65 8.91
N LYS A 505 -31.65 -22.97 8.48
CA LYS A 505 -32.01 -22.76 7.08
C LYS A 505 -31.56 -21.40 6.52
N GLN A 506 -31.14 -20.47 7.37
CA GLN A 506 -30.72 -19.12 6.97
C GLN A 506 -29.29 -18.86 7.45
N ARG A 507 -28.34 -19.23 6.61
CA ARG A 507 -26.92 -18.98 6.86
C ARG A 507 -26.68 -17.48 6.92
N LEU A 508 -25.91 -17.02 7.91
CA LEU A 508 -25.40 -15.64 7.96
C LEU A 508 -24.38 -15.44 6.82
N ARG A 509 -24.60 -14.41 6.03
CA ARG A 509 -23.71 -14.01 4.94
C ARG A 509 -22.72 -12.96 5.44
N PHE A 510 -21.47 -13.22 5.28
CA PHE A 510 -20.37 -12.28 5.55
C PHE A 510 -19.46 -12.23 4.34
N ASN A 511 -19.15 -11.04 3.88
CA ASN A 511 -18.13 -10.83 2.86
C ASN A 511 -16.74 -11.09 3.45
N TRP A 512 -15.72 -10.92 2.64
CA TRP A 512 -14.31 -10.89 3.08
C TRP A 512 -14.14 -9.89 4.21
N ASN A 513 -14.60 -8.65 4.00
CA ASN A 513 -14.73 -7.62 5.01
C ASN A 513 -16.18 -7.57 5.54
N ALA A 514 -16.39 -7.55 6.86
CA ALA A 514 -17.68 -7.41 7.50
C ALA A 514 -17.70 -6.18 8.43
N ALA A 515 -18.85 -5.53 8.50
CA ALA A 515 -19.02 -4.31 9.26
C ALA A 515 -18.90 -4.52 10.78
N LEU A 516 -18.02 -3.79 11.45
CA LEU A 516 -17.87 -3.79 12.91
C LEU A 516 -17.77 -2.36 13.44
N ALA A 517 -18.51 -2.02 14.47
CA ALA A 517 -18.35 -0.75 15.20
C ALA A 517 -18.72 -0.89 16.67
N GLN A 518 -18.18 0.00 17.51
CA GLN A 518 -18.56 0.15 18.92
C GLN A 518 -19.62 1.25 19.06
N ASP A 519 -20.53 1.10 20.02
CA ASP A 519 -21.47 2.16 20.37
C ASP A 519 -20.74 3.28 21.12
N PRO A 520 -20.83 4.55 20.66
CA PRO A 520 -20.09 5.65 21.29
C PRO A 520 -20.66 6.11 22.63
N PHE A 521 -21.87 5.66 23.01
CA PHE A 521 -22.55 6.05 24.23
C PHE A 521 -22.64 4.95 25.28
N GLU A 522 -22.33 3.70 24.93
CA GLU A 522 -22.51 2.54 25.78
C GLU A 522 -21.30 1.61 25.66
N ALA A 523 -20.36 1.76 26.59
CA ALA A 523 -19.15 0.94 26.61
C ALA A 523 -19.47 -0.57 26.67
N GLY A 524 -18.76 -1.36 25.87
CA GLY A 524 -18.98 -2.79 25.73
C GLY A 524 -20.11 -3.17 24.75
N THR A 525 -20.83 -2.19 24.22
CA THR A 525 -21.80 -2.44 23.14
C THR A 525 -21.10 -2.36 21.79
N ILE A 526 -21.33 -3.40 20.97
CA ILE A 526 -20.80 -3.51 19.60
C ILE A 526 -21.91 -3.88 18.62
N TYR A 527 -21.72 -3.42 17.38
CA TYR A 527 -22.55 -3.74 16.23
C TYR A 527 -21.74 -4.57 15.24
N TYR A 528 -22.36 -5.62 14.69
CA TYR A 528 -21.72 -6.48 13.70
C TYR A 528 -22.67 -6.82 12.55
N GLY A 529 -22.17 -6.66 11.31
CA GLY A 529 -23.00 -6.80 10.10
C GLY A 529 -22.79 -8.15 9.41
N SER A 530 -23.90 -8.90 9.24
CA SER A 530 -24.08 -9.93 8.23
C SER A 530 -24.99 -9.34 7.12
N GLN A 531 -25.98 -10.07 6.58
CA GLN A 531 -27.12 -9.44 5.90
C GLN A 531 -28.03 -8.68 6.87
N TYR A 532 -27.89 -8.93 8.15
CA TYR A 532 -28.57 -8.28 9.26
C TYR A 532 -27.58 -7.47 10.09
N LEU A 533 -28.08 -6.48 10.82
CA LEU A 533 -27.29 -5.85 11.88
C LEU A 533 -27.55 -6.56 13.20
N HIS A 534 -26.47 -7.03 13.81
CA HIS A 534 -26.46 -7.64 15.14
C HIS A 534 -25.93 -6.66 16.16
N ARG A 535 -26.47 -6.69 17.40
CA ARG A 535 -26.02 -5.89 18.53
C ARG A 535 -25.68 -6.81 19.70
N SER A 536 -24.53 -6.59 20.31
CA SER A 536 -24.17 -7.15 21.60
C SER A 536 -23.97 -6.01 22.60
N SER A 537 -24.45 -6.17 23.83
CA SER A 537 -24.22 -5.20 24.93
C SER A 537 -23.25 -5.73 26.00
N ASP A 538 -22.66 -6.87 25.77
CA ASP A 538 -21.80 -7.60 26.72
C ASP A 538 -20.47 -8.04 26.07
N ARG A 539 -19.94 -7.22 25.18
CA ARG A 539 -18.66 -7.44 24.47
C ARG A 539 -18.65 -8.72 23.62
N GLY A 540 -19.78 -9.06 23.01
CA GLY A 540 -19.93 -10.20 22.10
C GLY A 540 -20.25 -11.53 22.76
N GLU A 541 -20.54 -11.59 24.06
CA GLU A 541 -20.94 -12.83 24.73
C GLU A 541 -22.35 -13.27 24.30
N SER A 542 -23.24 -12.30 24.07
CA SER A 542 -24.58 -12.56 23.52
C SER A 542 -24.96 -11.56 22.43
N TRP A 543 -25.88 -11.95 21.55
CA TRP A 543 -26.23 -11.16 20.38
C TRP A 543 -27.75 -11.09 20.20
N SER A 544 -28.22 -9.94 19.72
CA SER A 544 -29.59 -9.73 19.25
C SER A 544 -29.53 -9.16 17.82
N THR A 545 -30.38 -9.69 16.93
CA THR A 545 -30.58 -9.13 15.60
C THR A 545 -31.55 -7.96 15.70
N ILE A 546 -31.12 -6.77 15.24
CA ILE A 546 -31.84 -5.50 15.38
C ILE A 546 -32.29 -4.93 14.03
N SER A 547 -32.25 -5.72 12.95
CA SER A 547 -32.70 -5.29 11.63
C SER A 547 -33.34 -6.42 10.85
N PRO A 548 -34.18 -6.13 9.84
CA PRO A 548 -34.43 -7.06 8.74
C PRO A 548 -33.18 -7.26 7.87
N ASP A 549 -33.26 -8.07 6.81
CA ASP A 549 -32.22 -8.13 5.77
C ASP A 549 -32.08 -6.72 5.12
N LEU A 550 -30.92 -6.11 5.27
CA LEU A 550 -30.61 -4.75 4.79
C LEU A 550 -29.88 -4.75 3.45
N THR A 551 -29.87 -5.87 2.74
CA THR A 551 -29.22 -6.04 1.44
C THR A 551 -30.26 -6.17 0.32
N THR A 552 -29.82 -6.35 -0.92
CA THR A 552 -30.74 -6.70 -2.00
C THR A 552 -31.28 -8.11 -1.89
N ASN A 553 -30.56 -9.00 -1.19
CA ASN A 553 -30.81 -10.44 -1.11
C ASN A 553 -31.03 -11.08 -2.48
N ASN A 554 -30.32 -10.59 -3.50
CA ASN A 554 -30.49 -11.07 -4.88
C ASN A 554 -29.79 -12.42 -5.08
N PRO A 555 -30.53 -13.50 -5.42
CA PRO A 555 -29.95 -14.82 -5.63
C PRO A 555 -28.89 -14.85 -6.76
N ALA A 556 -29.00 -13.95 -7.75
CA ALA A 556 -28.05 -13.86 -8.84
C ALA A 556 -26.66 -13.35 -8.40
N PHE A 557 -26.58 -12.79 -7.21
CA PHE A 557 -25.32 -12.29 -6.59
C PHE A 557 -24.78 -13.25 -5.53
N GLN A 558 -25.44 -14.40 -5.31
CA GLN A 558 -25.06 -15.39 -4.30
C GLN A 558 -24.57 -16.68 -5.00
N LEU A 559 -23.56 -16.54 -5.86
CA LEU A 559 -22.99 -17.59 -6.69
C LEU A 559 -21.65 -18.12 -6.18
N GLN A 560 -21.23 -17.70 -5.01
CA GLN A 560 -19.90 -18.00 -4.45
C GLN A 560 -19.53 -19.47 -4.43
N ASP A 561 -20.51 -20.39 -4.17
CA ASP A 561 -20.25 -21.83 -4.08
C ASP A 561 -19.81 -22.46 -5.43
N SER A 562 -20.00 -21.73 -6.54
CA SER A 562 -19.59 -22.16 -7.88
C SER A 562 -18.50 -21.27 -8.48
N SER A 563 -17.91 -20.38 -7.67
CA SER A 563 -16.84 -19.50 -8.11
C SER A 563 -15.54 -20.25 -8.41
N GLY A 564 -14.73 -19.74 -9.37
CA GLY A 564 -13.43 -20.27 -9.74
C GLY A 564 -13.34 -20.76 -11.20
N GLY A 565 -14.42 -21.21 -11.79
CA GLY A 565 -14.41 -21.76 -13.15
C GLY A 565 -13.88 -23.21 -13.20
N LEU A 566 -12.75 -23.45 -13.88
CA LEU A 566 -12.14 -24.78 -13.99
C LEU A 566 -11.68 -25.34 -12.64
N THR A 567 -11.14 -24.47 -11.80
CA THR A 567 -10.72 -24.82 -10.44
C THR A 567 -11.58 -24.02 -9.45
N PRO A 568 -12.39 -24.69 -8.59
CA PRO A 568 -13.21 -23.98 -7.61
C PRO A 568 -12.34 -23.10 -6.70
N ASP A 569 -12.80 -21.86 -6.49
CA ASP A 569 -12.22 -20.92 -5.52
C ASP A 569 -13.34 -20.26 -4.71
N VAL A 570 -13.49 -20.67 -3.46
CA VAL A 570 -14.53 -20.23 -2.53
C VAL A 570 -13.86 -19.82 -1.23
N THR A 571 -13.49 -18.53 -1.15
CA THR A 571 -12.68 -17.99 -0.04
C THR A 571 -13.42 -16.96 0.82
N ALA A 572 -14.71 -16.76 0.61
CA ALA A 572 -15.55 -15.69 1.15
C ALA A 572 -15.30 -14.29 0.51
N ALA A 573 -14.30 -14.12 -0.34
CA ALA A 573 -14.12 -12.88 -1.11
C ALA A 573 -15.24 -12.68 -2.15
N GLU A 574 -15.91 -13.73 -2.55
CA GLU A 574 -17.04 -13.77 -3.47
C GLU A 574 -18.40 -13.77 -2.75
N ASN A 575 -18.42 -13.85 -1.41
CA ASN A 575 -19.64 -13.66 -0.65
C ASN A 575 -20.20 -12.26 -0.88
N HIS A 576 -21.51 -12.16 -1.07
CA HIS A 576 -22.15 -10.91 -1.45
C HIS A 576 -23.53 -10.79 -0.81
N CYS A 577 -24.15 -9.62 -0.92
CA CYS A 577 -25.36 -9.25 -0.20
C CYS A 577 -25.13 -9.31 1.32
N SER A 578 -24.11 -8.57 1.79
CA SER A 578 -23.77 -8.45 3.20
C SER A 578 -23.42 -7.00 3.57
N LEU A 579 -23.53 -6.67 4.85
CA LEU A 579 -23.13 -5.36 5.37
C LEU A 579 -21.60 -5.31 5.48
N VAL A 580 -21.02 -4.26 4.92
CA VAL A 580 -19.57 -4.01 4.92
C VAL A 580 -19.19 -2.73 5.67
N THR A 581 -20.18 -1.90 6.01
CA THR A 581 -19.97 -0.75 6.90
C THR A 581 -21.16 -0.56 7.85
N VAL A 582 -20.88 -0.19 9.09
CA VAL A 582 -21.83 0.22 10.11
C VAL A 582 -21.26 1.42 10.86
N ALA A 583 -22.02 2.49 10.94
CA ALA A 583 -21.58 3.77 11.47
C ALA A 583 -22.59 4.37 12.45
N PRO A 584 -22.45 4.10 13.75
CA PRO A 584 -23.23 4.76 14.79
C PRO A 584 -22.84 6.23 14.92
N SER A 585 -23.83 7.10 15.05
CA SER A 585 -23.60 8.54 15.23
C SER A 585 -22.91 8.85 16.55
N LEU A 586 -21.91 9.71 16.53
CA LEU A 586 -21.27 10.25 17.73
C LEU A 586 -22.10 11.33 18.43
N LYS A 587 -23.18 11.82 17.78
CA LYS A 587 -24.01 12.94 18.25
C LYS A 587 -25.39 12.55 18.75
N GLN A 588 -25.95 11.47 18.25
CA GLN A 588 -27.31 11.03 18.57
C GLN A 588 -27.34 9.54 18.86
N ARG A 589 -27.69 9.18 20.09
CA ARG A 589 -27.92 7.77 20.48
C ARG A 589 -29.01 7.15 19.64
N GLY A 590 -28.77 5.92 19.15
CA GLY A 590 -29.73 5.16 18.34
C GLY A 590 -29.80 5.58 16.87
N LEU A 591 -29.07 6.59 16.45
CA LEU A 591 -28.86 6.89 15.03
C LEU A 591 -27.70 6.03 14.51
N ILE A 592 -28.01 5.09 13.60
CA ILE A 592 -27.04 4.15 13.02
C ILE A 592 -27.24 4.10 11.52
N TRP A 593 -26.14 4.21 10.79
CA TRP A 593 -26.07 4.01 9.35
C TRP A 593 -25.49 2.65 9.02
N THR A 594 -25.97 2.03 7.93
CA THR A 594 -25.37 0.79 7.39
C THR A 594 -25.21 0.89 5.88
N GLY A 595 -24.17 0.24 5.37
CA GLY A 595 -23.91 0.10 3.96
C GLY A 595 -23.55 -1.34 3.60
N SER A 596 -24.00 -1.78 2.42
CA SER A 596 -23.74 -3.14 1.93
C SER A 596 -22.83 -3.17 0.70
N ASP A 597 -22.29 -4.34 0.43
CA ASP A 597 -21.49 -4.66 -0.75
C ASP A 597 -22.29 -4.59 -2.07
N ASP A 598 -23.60 -4.70 -2.01
CA ASP A 598 -24.54 -4.62 -3.14
C ASP A 598 -25.24 -3.25 -3.25
N GLY A 599 -24.71 -2.22 -2.54
CA GLY A 599 -25.04 -0.82 -2.69
C GLY A 599 -26.28 -0.33 -1.98
N ARG A 600 -26.78 -1.05 -0.96
CA ARG A 600 -27.85 -0.56 -0.09
C ARG A 600 -27.29 0.32 1.00
N ILE A 601 -28.02 1.40 1.29
CA ILE A 601 -27.72 2.30 2.40
C ILE A 601 -28.99 2.44 3.23
N HIS A 602 -28.89 2.14 4.51
CA HIS A 602 -30.00 2.27 5.45
C HIS A 602 -29.63 3.14 6.63
N VAL A 603 -30.65 3.79 7.20
CA VAL A 603 -30.53 4.56 8.44
C VAL A 603 -31.66 4.21 9.40
N THR A 604 -31.34 4.10 10.67
CA THR A 604 -32.28 4.04 11.79
C THR A 604 -32.06 5.23 12.72
N LEU A 605 -33.13 5.77 13.28
CA LEU A 605 -33.08 6.89 14.26
C LEU A 605 -33.46 6.43 15.67
N ASP A 606 -33.84 5.16 15.84
CA ASP A 606 -34.47 4.60 17.05
C ASP A 606 -33.80 3.28 17.51
N GLY A 607 -32.51 3.11 17.22
CA GLY A 607 -31.73 1.95 17.66
C GLY A 607 -32.08 0.64 16.98
N GLY A 608 -32.62 0.70 15.76
CA GLY A 608 -32.93 -0.47 14.94
C GLY A 608 -34.39 -0.88 14.94
N THR A 609 -35.31 -0.15 15.60
CA THR A 609 -36.72 -0.46 15.58
C THR A 609 -37.34 -0.24 14.18
N LYS A 610 -36.90 0.86 13.52
CA LYS A 610 -37.28 1.17 12.14
C LYS A 610 -36.06 1.50 11.29
N TRP A 611 -36.03 0.91 10.10
CA TRP A 611 -34.98 1.16 9.10
C TRP A 611 -35.54 1.85 7.86
N THR A 612 -34.83 2.80 7.33
CA THR A 612 -35.19 3.56 6.12
C THR A 612 -34.04 3.38 5.08
N SER A 613 -34.39 2.89 3.91
CA SER A 613 -33.50 2.83 2.75
C SER A 613 -33.39 4.20 2.11
N VAL A 614 -32.17 4.64 1.79
CA VAL A 614 -31.89 6.02 1.32
C VAL A 614 -31.04 6.08 0.04
N GLU A 615 -30.54 4.97 -0.45
CA GLU A 615 -29.70 4.89 -1.65
C GLU A 615 -30.42 5.30 -2.94
N SER A 616 -31.75 5.19 -2.98
CA SER A 616 -32.54 5.60 -4.14
C SER A 616 -32.46 7.09 -4.44
N ALA A 617 -32.08 7.91 -3.46
CA ALA A 617 -31.85 9.35 -3.62
C ALA A 617 -30.48 9.68 -4.23
N LEU A 618 -29.56 8.72 -4.32
CA LEU A 618 -28.30 8.86 -5.04
C LEU A 618 -28.54 8.94 -6.54
N PRO A 619 -27.63 9.59 -7.30
CA PRO A 619 -27.63 9.54 -8.77
C PRO A 619 -27.57 8.08 -9.29
N LYS A 620 -28.27 7.80 -10.39
CA LYS A 620 -28.38 6.43 -10.92
C LYS A 620 -27.03 5.72 -11.18
N HIS A 621 -26.02 6.46 -11.59
CA HIS A 621 -24.67 5.88 -11.84
C HIS A 621 -23.98 5.40 -10.57
N ALA A 622 -24.35 5.96 -9.41
CA ALA A 622 -23.78 5.59 -8.12
C ALA A 622 -24.57 4.47 -7.43
N GLN A 623 -25.83 4.24 -7.83
CA GLN A 623 -26.67 3.19 -7.23
C GLN A 623 -26.10 1.79 -7.51
N GLY A 624 -26.11 0.92 -6.49
CA GLY A 624 -25.54 -0.43 -6.57
C GLY A 624 -24.02 -0.50 -6.50
N ALA A 625 -23.30 0.62 -6.30
CA ALA A 625 -21.88 0.61 -6.00
C ALA A 625 -21.64 0.15 -4.56
N TRP A 626 -20.56 -0.53 -4.32
CA TRP A 626 -20.11 -0.98 -2.99
C TRP A 626 -20.02 0.21 -2.02
N VAL A 627 -20.62 0.11 -0.85
CA VAL A 627 -20.56 1.17 0.17
C VAL A 627 -19.28 0.99 0.98
N ALA A 628 -18.21 1.68 0.56
CA ALA A 628 -16.89 1.54 1.16
C ALA A 628 -16.82 2.11 2.58
N ALA A 629 -17.38 3.31 2.80
CA ALA A 629 -17.42 3.96 4.11
C ALA A 629 -18.64 4.85 4.27
N ILE A 630 -19.09 4.99 5.52
CA ILE A 630 -20.05 6.00 5.94
C ILE A 630 -19.47 6.73 7.15
N GLU A 631 -19.38 8.06 7.07
CA GLU A 631 -18.96 8.93 8.18
C GLU A 631 -20.15 9.80 8.61
N PRO A 632 -20.85 9.44 9.71
CA PRO A 632 -21.85 10.35 10.30
C PRO A 632 -21.17 11.62 10.79
N SER A 633 -21.77 12.76 10.50
CA SER A 633 -21.12 14.04 10.87
C SER A 633 -20.89 14.13 12.38
N ARG A 634 -19.70 14.59 12.74
CA ARG A 634 -19.28 14.84 14.11
C ARG A 634 -19.90 16.14 14.67
N HIS A 635 -20.64 16.90 13.85
CA HIS A 635 -21.19 18.22 14.19
C HIS A 635 -22.72 18.26 14.14
N ASP A 636 -23.34 17.60 13.16
CA ASP A 636 -24.78 17.63 12.93
C ASP A 636 -25.32 16.21 12.71
N PRO A 637 -26.22 15.71 13.55
CA PRO A 637 -26.73 14.33 13.45
C PRO A 637 -27.53 14.06 12.16
N ALA A 638 -28.10 15.08 11.51
CA ALA A 638 -28.80 14.92 10.25
C ALA A 638 -27.86 14.75 9.04
N SER A 639 -26.60 15.07 9.23
CA SER A 639 -25.57 15.03 8.19
C SER A 639 -24.75 13.74 8.25
N ALA A 640 -24.40 13.23 7.06
CA ALA A 640 -23.46 12.13 6.88
C ALA A 640 -22.77 12.24 5.52
N PHE A 641 -21.60 11.59 5.43
CA PHE A 641 -20.87 11.39 4.18
C PHE A 641 -20.90 9.92 3.81
N VAL A 642 -21.03 9.61 2.51
CA VAL A 642 -20.91 8.26 2.00
C VAL A 642 -19.86 8.20 0.91
N VAL A 643 -19.02 7.20 1.01
CA VAL A 643 -17.98 6.86 0.03
C VAL A 643 -18.39 5.55 -0.64
N LEU A 644 -18.44 5.58 -1.96
CA LEU A 644 -18.81 4.42 -2.77
C LEU A 644 -17.65 4.02 -3.66
N ASP A 645 -17.40 2.73 -3.71
CA ASP A 645 -16.37 2.12 -4.54
C ASP A 645 -16.99 1.35 -5.70
N ASP A 646 -16.76 1.79 -6.91
CA ASP A 646 -17.34 1.23 -8.12
C ASP A 646 -16.33 0.54 -9.05
N HIS A 647 -15.07 0.36 -8.59
CA HIS A 647 -14.03 -0.25 -9.42
C HIS A 647 -14.40 -1.69 -9.83
N ARG A 648 -15.12 -2.43 -8.97
CA ARG A 648 -15.60 -3.80 -9.25
C ARG A 648 -16.66 -3.88 -10.35
N ARG A 649 -17.19 -2.72 -10.78
CA ARG A 649 -18.05 -2.59 -11.98
C ARG A 649 -17.34 -1.88 -13.13
N GLY A 650 -16.02 -1.69 -13.02
CA GLY A 650 -15.16 -1.11 -14.05
C GLY A 650 -15.08 0.41 -14.05
N SER A 651 -15.53 1.10 -12.98
CA SER A 651 -15.43 2.56 -12.86
C SER A 651 -14.37 2.95 -11.81
N LEU A 652 -13.37 3.71 -12.23
CA LEU A 652 -12.34 4.25 -11.34
C LEU A 652 -12.67 5.68 -10.86
N GLN A 653 -13.89 6.17 -11.11
CA GLN A 653 -14.30 7.52 -10.74
C GLN A 653 -14.54 7.60 -9.22
N PRO A 654 -14.11 8.68 -8.54
CA PRO A 654 -14.41 8.89 -7.14
C PRO A 654 -15.91 9.16 -6.96
N LEU A 655 -16.53 8.43 -6.03
CA LEU A 655 -17.94 8.59 -5.67
C LEU A 655 -18.03 8.96 -4.20
N VAL A 656 -18.21 10.24 -3.91
CA VAL A 656 -18.31 10.79 -2.56
C VAL A 656 -19.53 11.70 -2.49
N PHE A 657 -20.41 11.46 -1.51
CA PHE A 657 -21.64 12.20 -1.38
C PHE A 657 -21.87 12.64 0.07
N LYS A 658 -22.57 13.78 0.24
CA LYS A 658 -23.01 14.32 1.53
C LYS A 658 -24.52 14.43 1.57
N THR A 659 -25.11 14.07 2.72
CA THR A 659 -26.49 14.40 3.08
C THR A 659 -26.50 15.36 4.27
N THR A 660 -27.59 16.13 4.41
CA THR A 660 -27.89 16.98 5.56
C THR A 660 -29.32 16.77 6.09
N ASP A 661 -29.96 15.68 5.68
CA ASP A 661 -31.38 15.41 5.93
C ASP A 661 -31.67 13.91 6.17
N TYR A 662 -30.70 13.20 6.79
CA TYR A 662 -30.77 11.75 7.04
C TYR A 662 -30.88 10.91 5.77
N GLY A 663 -30.23 11.32 4.67
CA GLY A 663 -30.18 10.57 3.42
C GLY A 663 -31.38 10.77 2.48
N LYS A 664 -32.29 11.71 2.76
CA LYS A 664 -33.40 12.01 1.85
C LYS A 664 -32.92 12.67 0.56
N SER A 665 -31.79 13.38 0.63
CA SER A 665 -31.10 13.95 -0.53
C SER A 665 -29.59 13.81 -0.39
N TRP A 666 -28.87 13.74 -1.52
CA TRP A 666 -27.43 13.61 -1.59
C TRP A 666 -26.81 14.63 -2.54
N VAL A 667 -25.72 15.24 -2.14
CA VAL A 667 -24.92 16.15 -2.96
C VAL A 667 -23.57 15.50 -3.21
N SER A 668 -23.12 15.45 -4.46
CA SER A 668 -21.80 14.95 -4.83
C SER A 668 -20.71 15.94 -4.36
N LEU A 669 -19.66 15.39 -3.75
CA LEU A 669 -18.44 16.09 -3.40
C LEU A 669 -17.26 15.75 -4.32
N ALA A 670 -17.50 14.92 -5.35
CA ALA A 670 -16.45 14.58 -6.32
C ALA A 670 -16.15 15.80 -7.21
N THR A 671 -14.87 16.12 -7.35
CA THR A 671 -14.35 17.21 -8.19
C THR A 671 -13.27 16.68 -9.12
N PRO A 672 -12.90 17.40 -10.18
CA PRO A 672 -11.88 16.94 -11.14
C PRO A 672 -10.48 16.75 -10.57
N GLU A 673 -10.20 17.29 -9.38
CA GLU A 673 -8.92 17.16 -8.70
C GLU A 673 -8.74 15.78 -8.06
N LEU A 674 -9.83 15.05 -7.79
CA LEU A 674 -9.78 13.71 -7.22
C LEU A 674 -9.41 12.68 -8.29
N HIS A 675 -8.44 11.83 -7.98
CA HIS A 675 -8.00 10.76 -8.84
C HIS A 675 -8.12 9.40 -8.14
N GLY A 676 -8.62 8.41 -8.88
CA GLY A 676 -8.90 7.08 -8.38
C GLY A 676 -10.20 6.99 -7.59
N TYR A 677 -10.71 5.79 -7.42
CA TYR A 677 -11.91 5.56 -6.63
C TYR A 677 -11.66 5.88 -5.15
N ALA A 678 -12.70 6.38 -4.49
CA ALA A 678 -12.64 6.78 -3.08
C ALA A 678 -12.86 5.55 -2.17
N LEU A 679 -12.18 5.53 -1.01
CA LEU A 679 -12.15 4.39 -0.11
C LEU A 679 -12.58 4.75 1.32
N SER A 680 -12.13 5.90 1.84
CA SER A 680 -12.38 6.32 3.21
C SER A 680 -12.56 7.84 3.30
N LEU A 681 -13.30 8.30 4.31
CA LEU A 681 -13.46 9.72 4.62
C LEU A 681 -13.60 9.91 6.11
N VAL A 682 -12.93 10.92 6.66
CA VAL A 682 -13.14 11.37 8.05
C VAL A 682 -13.32 12.87 8.12
N GLN A 683 -14.24 13.32 8.99
CA GLN A 683 -14.49 14.72 9.27
C GLN A 683 -13.71 15.15 10.52
N ASP A 684 -13.08 16.33 10.48
CA ASP A 684 -12.41 16.90 11.64
C ASP A 684 -13.40 17.14 12.80
N PRO A 685 -13.05 16.76 14.04
CA PRO A 685 -13.95 16.90 15.18
C PRO A 685 -14.17 18.36 15.66
N VAL A 686 -13.36 19.32 15.16
CA VAL A 686 -13.41 20.74 15.58
C VAL A 686 -13.93 21.63 14.46
N LYS A 687 -13.40 21.47 13.24
CA LYS A 687 -13.77 22.28 12.06
C LYS A 687 -14.61 21.46 11.09
N PRO A 688 -15.91 21.67 10.99
CA PRO A 688 -16.82 20.84 10.17
C PRO A 688 -16.51 20.86 8.66
N GLU A 689 -15.84 21.91 8.16
CA GLU A 689 -15.43 22.04 6.77
C GLU A 689 -14.13 21.32 6.45
N LEU A 690 -13.34 20.92 7.44
CA LEU A 690 -12.10 20.17 7.24
C LEU A 690 -12.43 18.68 7.12
N LEU A 691 -12.18 18.14 5.93
CA LEU A 691 -12.38 16.74 5.59
C LEU A 691 -11.07 16.13 5.09
N PHE A 692 -10.87 14.85 5.39
CA PHE A 692 -9.80 14.03 4.81
C PHE A 692 -10.42 12.88 4.04
N LEU A 693 -9.90 12.60 2.84
CA LEU A 693 -10.40 11.58 1.92
C LEU A 693 -9.26 10.68 1.46
N GLY A 694 -9.38 9.39 1.68
CA GLY A 694 -8.52 8.37 1.11
C GLY A 694 -9.03 7.90 -0.25
N THR A 695 -8.13 7.80 -1.22
CA THR A 695 -8.39 7.21 -2.54
C THR A 695 -7.37 6.13 -2.87
N GLU A 696 -7.57 5.42 -3.95
CA GLU A 696 -6.63 4.44 -4.48
C GLU A 696 -5.22 5.01 -4.71
N PHE A 697 -5.09 6.30 -5.01
CA PHE A 697 -3.81 6.90 -5.36
C PHE A 697 -3.33 7.96 -4.38
N GLY A 698 -3.91 8.04 -3.19
CA GLY A 698 -3.40 8.90 -2.14
C GLY A 698 -4.42 9.57 -1.24
N LEU A 699 -3.92 10.48 -0.42
CA LEU A 699 -4.68 11.27 0.53
C LEU A 699 -5.05 12.63 -0.07
N TYR A 700 -6.30 13.02 0.14
CA TYR A 700 -6.81 14.36 -0.14
C TYR A 700 -7.41 15.00 1.11
N PHE A 701 -7.42 16.32 1.16
CA PHE A 701 -8.12 17.08 2.19
C PHE A 701 -8.90 18.24 1.57
N SER A 702 -9.94 18.67 2.26
CA SER A 702 -10.75 19.83 1.90
C SER A 702 -10.85 20.76 3.10
N LEU A 703 -10.79 22.08 2.83
CA LEU A 703 -10.94 23.15 3.84
C LEU A 703 -12.32 23.82 3.80
N ASP A 704 -13.18 23.42 2.85
CA ASP A 704 -14.46 24.06 2.50
C ASP A 704 -15.62 23.04 2.38
N GLY A 705 -15.54 21.94 3.13
CA GLY A 705 -16.61 20.94 3.22
C GLY A 705 -16.77 20.06 1.99
N GLY A 706 -15.71 19.90 1.20
CA GLY A 706 -15.67 19.05 0.02
C GLY A 706 -15.97 19.77 -1.30
N SER A 707 -16.04 21.12 -1.28
CA SER A 707 -16.25 21.92 -2.50
C SER A 707 -14.97 21.95 -3.35
N ARG A 708 -13.80 21.83 -2.72
CA ARG A 708 -12.49 21.71 -3.37
C ARG A 708 -11.62 20.74 -2.61
N TRP A 709 -10.82 19.95 -3.34
CA TRP A 709 -9.90 18.96 -2.78
C TRP A 709 -8.46 19.27 -3.15
N TYR A 710 -7.57 19.02 -2.20
CA TYR A 710 -6.12 19.18 -2.36
C TYR A 710 -5.43 17.87 -2.06
N ARG A 711 -4.53 17.42 -2.94
CA ARG A 711 -3.74 16.21 -2.73
C ARG A 711 -2.62 16.47 -1.73
N PHE A 712 -2.52 15.61 -0.72
CA PHE A 712 -1.41 15.63 0.24
C PHE A 712 -0.31 14.69 -0.22
N LYS A 713 0.93 15.20 -0.37
CA LYS A 713 2.08 14.41 -0.86
C LYS A 713 3.29 14.42 0.08
N HIS A 714 3.36 15.31 1.06
CA HIS A 714 4.56 15.53 1.87
C HIS A 714 4.83 14.35 2.81
N GLY A 715 5.89 13.57 2.50
CA GLY A 715 6.25 12.36 3.23
C GLY A 715 5.34 11.16 2.96
N LEU A 716 4.27 11.31 2.16
CA LEU A 716 3.36 10.24 1.79
C LEU A 716 3.58 9.85 0.33
N PRO A 717 3.97 8.60 0.03
CA PRO A 717 4.11 8.11 -1.34
C PRO A 717 2.74 7.98 -2.02
N THR A 718 2.74 7.76 -3.33
CA THR A 718 1.54 7.25 -4.00
C THR A 718 1.23 5.86 -3.45
N ALA A 719 0.08 5.72 -2.80
CA ALA A 719 -0.40 4.48 -2.19
C ALA A 719 -1.92 4.53 -2.05
N SER A 720 -2.56 3.37 -2.01
CA SER A 720 -3.98 3.26 -1.67
C SER A 720 -4.18 3.62 -0.20
N VAL A 721 -4.95 4.67 0.07
CA VAL A 721 -5.32 5.09 1.44
C VAL A 721 -6.65 4.45 1.78
N MET A 722 -6.56 3.26 2.39
CA MET A 722 -7.71 2.41 2.65
C MET A 722 -8.58 2.95 3.78
N ASP A 723 -7.93 3.48 4.83
CA ASP A 723 -8.67 3.97 5.99
C ASP A 723 -7.93 5.09 6.71
N LEU A 724 -8.67 5.88 7.48
CA LEU A 724 -8.23 7.07 8.18
C LEU A 724 -8.77 7.10 9.60
N ALA A 725 -7.92 7.40 10.58
CA ALA A 725 -8.34 7.61 11.96
C ALA A 725 -7.77 8.93 12.51
N ILE A 726 -8.58 9.66 13.27
CA ILE A 726 -8.15 10.90 13.95
C ILE A 726 -7.95 10.61 15.42
N GLN A 727 -6.73 10.80 15.92
CA GLN A 727 -6.46 10.85 17.35
C GLN A 727 -6.72 12.27 17.85
N ALA A 728 -7.86 12.47 18.51
CA ALA A 728 -8.40 13.80 18.77
C ALA A 728 -7.58 14.61 19.79
N ARG A 729 -6.94 13.97 20.80
CA ARG A 729 -6.12 14.62 21.82
C ARG A 729 -4.84 15.22 21.22
N GLU A 730 -4.13 14.44 20.39
CA GLU A 730 -2.87 14.85 19.75
C GLU A 730 -3.11 15.66 18.46
N THR A 731 -4.34 15.62 17.94
CA THR A 731 -4.70 16.17 16.63
C THR A 731 -3.90 15.53 15.49
N ASP A 732 -3.67 14.22 15.60
CA ASP A 732 -2.95 13.43 14.62
C ASP A 732 -3.92 12.78 13.63
N LEU A 733 -3.50 12.72 12.35
CA LEU A 733 -4.18 11.92 11.34
C LEU A 733 -3.37 10.65 11.09
N VAL A 734 -3.96 9.51 11.42
CA VAL A 734 -3.40 8.18 11.14
C VAL A 734 -3.94 7.68 9.80
N ILE A 735 -3.04 7.22 8.94
CA ILE A 735 -3.31 6.85 7.55
C ILE A 735 -2.94 5.39 7.36
N GLY A 736 -3.95 4.53 7.21
CA GLY A 736 -3.78 3.13 6.84
C GLY A 736 -3.63 2.98 5.34
N THR A 737 -2.48 2.47 4.88
CA THR A 737 -2.24 2.26 3.45
C THR A 737 -2.25 0.78 3.09
N HIS A 738 -2.68 0.46 1.88
CA HIS A 738 -2.60 -0.89 1.35
C HIS A 738 -1.30 -1.05 0.57
N GLY A 739 -0.20 -1.41 1.29
CA GLY A 739 1.10 -1.69 0.69
C GLY A 739 2.25 -0.75 1.06
N ARG A 740 2.01 0.24 1.94
CA ARG A 740 3.07 1.14 2.47
C ARG A 740 2.99 1.28 3.98
N SER A 741 2.35 0.33 4.65
CA SER A 741 2.17 0.32 6.11
C SER A 741 1.37 1.53 6.61
N ILE A 742 1.68 2.07 7.78
CA ILE A 742 0.95 3.18 8.40
C ILE A 742 1.80 4.45 8.41
N TYR A 743 1.13 5.57 8.15
CA TYR A 743 1.69 6.91 8.28
C TYR A 743 0.90 7.73 9.31
N ILE A 744 1.57 8.71 9.92
CA ILE A 744 0.96 9.69 10.82
C ILE A 744 1.34 11.09 10.35
N ILE A 745 0.35 11.96 10.22
CA ILE A 745 0.56 13.41 10.17
C ILE A 745 0.35 13.93 11.58
N ASP A 746 1.45 14.27 12.24
CA ASP A 746 1.43 14.81 13.59
C ASP A 746 0.87 16.24 13.58
N ASP A 747 0.04 16.58 14.54
CA ASP A 747 -0.56 17.90 14.75
C ASP A 747 -0.99 18.62 13.44
N TYR A 748 -2.06 18.14 12.84
CA TYR A 748 -2.63 18.82 11.66
C TYR A 748 -3.47 20.06 12.03
N SER A 749 -3.47 20.52 13.28
CA SER A 749 -4.24 21.69 13.74
C SER A 749 -4.02 22.98 12.93
N PRO A 750 -2.85 23.21 12.30
CA PRO A 750 -2.66 24.31 11.36
C PRO A 750 -3.70 24.36 10.23
N LEU A 751 -4.18 23.20 9.76
CA LEU A 751 -5.22 23.12 8.72
C LEU A 751 -6.58 23.67 9.20
N ARG A 752 -6.88 23.55 10.49
CA ARG A 752 -8.09 24.14 11.10
C ARG A 752 -8.06 25.66 11.04
N ALA A 753 -6.86 26.23 11.21
CA ALA A 753 -6.64 27.66 11.29
C ALA A 753 -6.34 28.30 9.93
N LEU A 754 -6.19 27.52 8.85
CA LEU A 754 -5.98 28.05 7.50
C LEU A 754 -7.27 28.74 7.03
N ASP A 755 -7.14 30.05 6.82
CA ASP A 755 -8.15 30.91 6.20
C ASP A 755 -7.45 31.68 5.07
N PRO A 756 -7.88 31.56 3.82
CA PRO A 756 -7.27 32.23 2.68
C PRO A 756 -7.11 33.75 2.88
N GLN A 757 -8.06 34.40 3.60
CA GLN A 757 -7.98 35.83 3.87
C GLN A 757 -6.86 36.18 4.87
N GLN A 758 -6.50 35.24 5.74
CA GLN A 758 -5.43 35.44 6.74
C GLN A 758 -4.04 35.08 6.23
N LEU A 759 -3.95 34.44 5.10
CA LEU A 759 -2.67 34.10 4.43
C LEU A 759 -2.01 35.30 3.76
N ALA A 760 -2.68 36.44 3.73
CA ALA A 760 -2.11 37.73 3.28
C ALA A 760 -1.07 38.30 4.25
N ALA A 761 -1.01 37.84 5.51
CA ALA A 761 -0.01 38.29 6.49
C ALA A 761 1.39 37.76 6.13
N PRO A 762 2.45 38.58 6.22
CA PRO A 762 3.80 38.17 5.86
C PRO A 762 4.34 37.02 6.74
N LEU A 763 3.87 36.92 7.97
CA LEU A 763 4.20 35.84 8.90
C LEU A 763 3.00 35.57 9.80
N ARG A 764 2.66 34.27 9.96
CA ARG A 764 1.66 33.81 10.91
C ARG A 764 2.22 32.61 11.69
N LEU A 765 2.14 32.68 13.01
CA LEU A 765 2.42 31.55 13.90
C LEU A 765 1.10 30.89 14.26
N PHE A 766 1.09 29.55 14.20
CA PHE A 766 -0.01 28.75 14.73
C PHE A 766 0.22 28.44 16.20
N GLU A 767 -0.85 28.26 16.96
CA GLU A 767 -0.78 27.91 18.37
C GLU A 767 -0.19 26.48 18.48
N PRO A 768 0.94 26.28 19.17
CA PRO A 768 1.54 24.97 19.29
C PRO A 768 0.71 24.11 20.25
N GLN A 769 0.63 22.81 19.96
CA GLN A 769 0.03 21.85 20.86
C GLN A 769 0.93 21.62 22.10
N PRO A 770 0.34 21.24 23.26
CA PRO A 770 1.12 20.81 24.41
C PRO A 770 2.01 19.63 24.04
N ALA A 771 3.31 19.71 24.31
CA ALA A 771 4.24 18.62 24.07
C ALA A 771 4.55 17.86 25.34
N THR A 772 4.62 16.51 25.24
CA THR A 772 5.05 15.67 26.33
C THR A 772 6.58 15.54 26.31
N LEU A 773 7.22 15.82 27.47
CA LEU A 773 8.65 15.57 27.64
C LEU A 773 8.89 14.09 27.92
N TRP A 774 9.34 13.37 26.89
CA TRP A 774 9.63 11.96 26.97
C TRP A 774 11.02 11.69 27.55
N SER A 775 11.10 10.75 28.52
CA SER A 775 12.37 10.12 28.89
C SER A 775 12.50 8.82 28.11
N ARG A 776 13.42 8.78 27.16
CA ARG A 776 13.69 7.60 26.33
C ARG A 776 14.76 6.72 26.95
N THR A 777 14.61 5.42 26.80
CA THR A 777 15.52 4.40 27.33
C THR A 777 16.15 3.58 26.22
N PRO A 778 17.28 2.89 26.49
CA PRO A 778 17.79 1.90 25.58
C PRO A 778 16.76 0.78 25.34
N PRO A 779 16.66 0.26 24.10
CA PRO A 779 15.76 -0.84 23.81
C PRO A 779 16.14 -2.09 24.59
N PRO A 780 15.17 -2.89 25.05
CA PRO A 780 15.46 -4.18 25.66
C PRO A 780 16.12 -5.11 24.65
N GLY A 781 17.10 -5.92 25.11
CA GLY A 781 17.70 -6.98 24.32
C GLY A 781 18.88 -6.60 23.44
N GLY A 782 19.24 -5.33 23.28
CA GLY A 782 20.43 -4.96 22.52
C GLY A 782 20.49 -3.54 21.99
N PHE A 783 21.69 -2.99 21.97
CA PHE A 783 21.95 -1.60 21.57
C PHE A 783 22.16 -1.41 20.06
N SER A 784 22.61 -2.45 19.35
CA SER A 784 23.09 -2.32 17.99
C SER A 784 22.51 -3.43 17.09
N PRO A 785 21.24 -3.29 16.68
CA PRO A 785 20.56 -4.33 15.88
C PRO A 785 21.04 -4.42 14.43
N GLY A 786 21.96 -3.56 13.99
CA GLY A 786 22.38 -3.48 12.59
C GLY A 786 21.53 -2.50 11.77
N ARG A 787 21.89 -2.35 10.48
CA ARG A 787 21.19 -1.47 9.54
C ARG A 787 20.00 -2.16 8.83
N ASP A 788 19.91 -3.46 8.95
CA ASP A 788 18.84 -4.29 8.43
C ASP A 788 17.57 -4.27 9.31
N ALA A 789 17.65 -3.71 10.51
CA ALA A 789 16.48 -3.54 11.37
C ALA A 789 15.65 -2.32 10.96
N PHE A 790 14.36 -2.54 10.72
CA PHE A 790 13.40 -1.46 10.50
C PHE A 790 13.26 -0.55 11.73
N ARG A 791 13.10 0.74 11.45
CA ARG A 791 12.86 1.78 12.46
C ARG A 791 11.80 2.76 11.97
N GLY A 792 10.57 2.62 12.46
CA GLY A 792 9.53 3.61 12.26
C GLY A 792 9.91 4.94 12.94
N SER A 793 9.52 6.04 12.33
CA SER A 793 9.85 7.38 12.83
C SER A 793 9.01 7.72 14.04
N ASN A 794 9.64 8.27 15.06
CA ASN A 794 8.96 8.99 16.14
C ASN A 794 8.61 10.41 15.68
N SER A 795 7.67 11.05 16.38
CA SER A 795 7.48 12.49 16.29
C SER A 795 8.75 13.25 16.71
N PRO A 796 8.98 14.46 16.19
CA PRO A 796 10.11 15.28 16.62
C PRO A 796 10.02 15.59 18.14
N ASN A 797 11.17 15.56 18.82
CA ASN A 797 11.20 15.87 20.26
C ASN A 797 10.93 17.35 20.52
N GLY A 798 10.12 17.65 21.53
CA GLY A 798 9.86 19.00 22.01
C GLY A 798 8.63 19.64 21.39
N VAL A 799 8.40 20.91 21.72
CA VAL A 799 7.28 21.69 21.18
C VAL A 799 7.52 21.98 19.72
N GLN A 800 6.58 21.62 18.86
CA GLN A 800 6.60 21.97 17.45
C GLN A 800 5.92 23.33 17.26
N ILE A 801 6.62 24.24 16.60
CA ILE A 801 6.10 25.56 16.26
C ILE A 801 5.90 25.62 14.76
N THR A 802 4.65 25.67 14.33
CA THR A 802 4.29 25.81 12.92
C THR A 802 4.10 27.28 12.58
N ALA A 803 4.72 27.71 11.47
CA ALA A 803 4.58 29.07 10.96
C ALA A 803 4.26 29.06 9.47
N PHE A 804 3.38 29.94 9.05
CA PHE A 804 3.20 30.30 7.64
C PHE A 804 3.92 31.61 7.35
N THR A 805 4.64 31.66 6.22
CA THR A 805 5.26 32.92 5.78
C THR A 805 5.09 33.12 4.28
N SER A 806 4.73 34.34 3.89
CA SER A 806 4.66 34.82 2.50
C SER A 806 5.84 35.75 2.16
N LEU A 807 6.91 35.80 2.99
CA LEU A 807 8.06 36.64 2.75
C LEU A 807 8.80 36.23 1.48
N ALA A 808 9.02 37.18 0.58
CA ALA A 808 9.75 36.94 -0.65
C ALA A 808 11.22 36.58 -0.37
N GLY A 809 11.77 35.63 -1.13
CA GLY A 809 13.16 35.20 -1.05
C GLY A 809 13.46 34.06 -0.11
N LEU A 810 12.46 33.53 0.61
CA LEU A 810 12.60 32.27 1.34
C LEU A 810 12.41 31.10 0.35
N PRO A 811 13.39 30.18 0.21
CA PRO A 811 13.19 29.02 -0.60
C PRO A 811 12.12 28.11 0.02
N LEU A 812 11.29 27.51 -0.83
CA LEU A 812 10.43 26.41 -0.41
C LEU A 812 11.31 25.30 0.17
N PRO A 813 10.85 24.60 1.21
CA PRO A 813 11.50 23.36 1.63
C PRO A 813 11.63 22.43 0.41
N ASP A 814 12.86 22.08 0.10
CA ASP A 814 13.19 21.22 -1.03
C ASP A 814 13.67 19.88 -0.47
N ASP A 815 12.78 18.93 -0.44
CA ASP A 815 13.03 17.59 0.12
C ASP A 815 14.15 16.85 -0.62
N GLU A 816 14.35 17.13 -1.91
CA GLU A 816 15.42 16.51 -2.70
C GLU A 816 16.78 17.08 -2.33
N LYS A 817 16.90 18.39 -2.23
CA LYS A 817 18.13 19.05 -1.76
C LYS A 817 18.46 18.69 -0.31
N GLU A 818 17.45 18.56 0.55
CA GLU A 818 17.64 18.15 1.92
C GLU A 818 18.07 16.67 2.02
N ARG A 819 17.52 15.81 1.16
CA ARG A 819 17.96 14.41 1.01
C ARG A 819 19.40 14.32 0.54
N GLU A 820 19.75 15.05 -0.52
CA GLU A 820 21.13 15.14 -1.03
C GLU A 820 22.10 15.73 -0.01
N ARG A 821 21.68 16.75 0.76
CA ARG A 821 22.49 17.31 1.83
C ARG A 821 22.75 16.27 2.92
N LYS A 822 21.72 15.55 3.38
CA LYS A 822 21.84 14.48 4.37
C LYS A 822 22.67 13.30 3.86
N GLU A 823 22.57 12.97 2.59
CA GLU A 823 23.38 11.91 1.97
C GLU A 823 24.85 12.33 1.88
N ARG A 824 25.15 13.54 1.43
CA ARG A 824 26.51 14.12 1.45
C ARG A 824 27.09 14.19 2.86
N GLU A 825 26.33 14.62 3.86
CA GLU A 825 26.79 14.62 5.26
C GLU A 825 27.05 13.21 5.79
N ARG A 826 26.24 12.21 5.39
CA ARG A 826 26.47 10.79 5.72
C ARG A 826 27.74 10.27 5.06
N GLU A 827 27.93 10.54 3.78
CA GLU A 827 29.15 10.15 3.05
C GLU A 827 30.38 10.81 3.63
N GLN A 828 30.30 12.10 3.97
CA GLN A 828 31.39 12.80 4.61
C GLN A 828 31.73 12.21 5.99
N LYS A 829 30.74 11.95 6.83
CA LYS A 829 30.94 11.27 8.12
C LYS A 829 31.50 9.86 7.96
N GLN A 830 31.12 9.14 6.92
CA GLN A 830 31.68 7.83 6.60
C GLN A 830 33.14 7.93 6.16
N ARG A 831 33.49 8.90 5.30
CA ARG A 831 34.88 9.18 4.90
C ARG A 831 35.74 9.59 6.09
N GLU A 832 35.22 10.46 6.95
CA GLU A 832 35.92 10.87 8.19
C GLU A 832 36.12 9.70 9.14
N ALA A 833 35.13 8.83 9.31
CA ALA A 833 35.25 7.62 10.11
C ALA A 833 36.25 6.60 9.55
N LEU A 834 36.36 6.51 8.22
CA LEU A 834 37.34 5.65 7.55
C LEU A 834 38.80 6.20 7.66
N ILE A 835 38.95 7.51 7.71
CA ILE A 835 40.27 8.17 7.79
C ILE A 835 40.77 8.23 9.24
N TRP A 836 39.88 8.50 10.21
CA TRP A 836 40.25 8.79 11.59
C TRP A 836 39.89 7.70 12.59
N GLY A 837 39.19 6.64 12.18
CA GLY A 837 38.59 5.64 13.07
C GLY A 837 37.47 6.21 13.93
N PRO A 838 36.77 5.37 14.71
CA PRO A 838 35.73 5.87 15.62
C PRO A 838 36.36 6.74 16.70
N HIS A 839 35.96 7.99 16.78
CA HIS A 839 36.34 8.86 17.88
C HIS A 839 35.93 8.20 19.22
N PRO A 840 36.84 8.01 20.20
CA PRO A 840 36.43 7.60 21.53
C PRO A 840 35.47 8.66 22.10
N ALA A 841 34.39 8.20 22.72
CA ALA A 841 33.44 9.07 23.36
C ALA A 841 34.16 10.03 24.32
N ARG A 842 34.11 11.33 24.03
CA ARG A 842 34.67 12.34 24.93
C ARG A 842 33.84 12.30 26.21
N GLY A 843 34.53 12.00 27.33
CA GLY A 843 34.00 12.27 28.65
C GLY A 843 33.64 13.76 28.85
N PRO A 844 32.92 14.13 29.87
CA PRO A 844 32.51 15.51 30.10
C PRO A 844 33.76 16.43 30.09
N PRO A 845 33.70 17.64 29.50
CA PRO A 845 34.85 18.52 29.33
C PRO A 845 35.40 18.93 30.65
N GLU A 846 36.65 18.57 30.90
CA GLU A 846 37.47 19.23 31.93
C GLU A 846 37.63 20.69 31.53
N THR A 847 37.45 21.57 32.49
CA THR A 847 37.60 23.01 32.35
C THR A 847 39.07 23.35 32.06
N GLU A 848 39.46 23.55 30.81
CA GLU A 848 40.77 24.11 30.43
C GLU A 848 40.75 25.62 30.61
N LYS A 849 41.82 26.12 31.29
CA LYS A 849 42.15 27.55 31.42
C LYS A 849 42.58 28.11 30.07
N PRO A 850 42.36 29.40 29.78
CA PRO A 850 42.69 29.99 28.50
C PRO A 850 44.19 30.08 28.30
N VAL A 851 44.72 29.54 27.20
CA VAL A 851 46.05 29.76 26.70
C VAL A 851 45.99 30.79 25.56
N ASP A 852 46.67 31.90 25.77
CA ASP A 852 46.83 32.96 24.76
C ASP A 852 47.53 32.41 23.50
N LYS A 853 46.91 32.58 22.33
CA LYS A 853 47.56 32.41 21.02
C LYS A 853 47.62 33.75 20.29
N PRO A 854 48.75 34.01 19.57
CA PRO A 854 48.95 35.28 18.88
C PRO A 854 48.04 35.47 17.65
N ALA A 855 47.67 36.70 17.39
CA ALA A 855 46.84 37.12 16.28
C ALA A 855 47.46 36.85 14.91
N GLU A 856 46.82 36.12 14.06
CA GLU A 856 47.07 36.07 12.62
C GLU A 856 46.22 37.13 11.87
N LYS A 857 46.82 37.73 10.89
CA LYS A 857 46.28 38.81 10.07
C LYS A 857 45.18 38.31 9.11
N PRO A 858 44.22 39.12 8.75
CA PRO A 858 43.17 38.71 7.86
C PRO A 858 43.60 38.71 6.39
N THR A 859 43.31 37.62 5.70
CA THR A 859 43.37 37.52 4.23
C THR A 859 41.96 37.48 3.67
N GLU A 860 41.76 38.35 2.71
CA GLU A 860 40.76 38.50 1.64
C GLU A 860 39.29 38.03 1.83
N GLU A 861 38.43 38.99 1.57
CA GLU A 861 36.98 38.93 1.50
C GLU A 861 36.48 37.88 0.52
N THR A 862 35.91 36.78 1.04
CA THR A 862 34.91 35.99 0.33
C THR A 862 33.54 36.65 0.56
N LYS A 863 32.87 37.06 -0.51
CA LYS A 863 31.49 37.54 -0.49
C LYS A 863 30.60 36.55 0.26
N LYS A 864 30.19 36.91 1.46
CA LYS A 864 29.11 36.23 2.16
C LYS A 864 27.83 36.41 1.36
N SER A 865 27.23 35.32 0.89
CA SER A 865 25.82 35.34 0.58
C SER A 865 25.08 35.67 1.88
N GLU A 866 24.25 36.72 1.85
CA GLU A 866 23.36 37.03 2.96
C GLU A 866 22.37 35.84 3.11
N SER A 867 22.68 34.94 4.03
CA SER A 867 21.68 33.97 4.51
C SER A 867 20.73 34.76 5.43
N THR A 868 19.47 34.78 5.10
CA THR A 868 18.42 35.31 5.99
C THR A 868 18.22 34.27 7.10
N ASP A 869 19.01 34.39 8.17
CA ASP A 869 18.87 33.52 9.33
C ASP A 869 17.73 34.05 10.21
N PHE A 870 16.76 33.20 10.50
CA PHE A 870 15.73 33.45 11.49
C PHE A 870 16.24 32.99 12.87
N MET A 871 16.06 33.85 13.89
CA MET A 871 16.29 33.48 15.27
C MET A 871 14.96 33.53 16.06
N VAL A 872 14.66 32.44 16.77
CA VAL A 872 13.51 32.38 17.67
C VAL A 872 13.99 32.52 19.10
N GLU A 873 13.52 33.57 19.78
CA GLU A 873 13.72 33.74 21.23
C GLU A 873 12.45 33.31 21.96
N VAL A 874 12.57 32.32 22.84
CA VAL A 874 11.49 31.92 23.75
C VAL A 874 11.62 32.70 25.05
N ARG A 875 10.59 33.48 25.40
CA ARG A 875 10.57 34.24 26.65
C ARG A 875 9.41 33.75 27.55
N ASN A 876 9.65 33.69 28.86
CA ASN A 876 8.62 33.38 29.83
C ASN A 876 7.57 34.53 29.94
N GLY A 877 6.49 34.31 30.70
CA GLY A 877 5.44 35.31 30.89
C GLY A 877 5.89 36.64 31.54
N ALA A 878 7.11 36.70 32.09
CA ALA A 878 7.77 37.90 32.60
C ALA A 878 8.70 38.54 31.54
N GLY A 879 8.73 38.08 30.32
CA GLY A 879 9.59 38.55 29.22
C GLY A 879 11.07 38.17 29.31
N GLN A 880 11.44 37.29 30.23
CA GLN A 880 12.82 36.84 30.37
C GLN A 880 13.13 35.74 29.38
N LEU A 881 14.30 35.79 28.78
CA LEU A 881 14.80 34.74 27.85
C LEU A 881 14.96 33.43 28.63
N VAL A 882 14.25 32.40 28.15
CA VAL A 882 14.39 31.04 28.69
C VAL A 882 15.61 30.40 28.06
N ARG A 883 16.63 30.14 28.86
CA ARG A 883 17.83 29.36 28.48
C ARG A 883 17.71 27.99 29.11
N HIS A 884 17.91 26.97 28.30
CA HIS A 884 18.20 25.61 28.80
C HIS A 884 19.68 25.30 28.60
#